data_69879e9843fe768128f5d6ce2ffc2b15
#
_entry.id   69879e9843fe768128f5d6ce2ffc2b15
#
_cell.length_a   1.000
_cell.length_b   1.000
_cell.length_c   1.000
_cell.angle_alpha   90.00
_cell.angle_beta   90.00
_cell.angle_gamma   90.00
#
_symmetry.space_group_name_H-M   'P 1'
#
loop_
_entity.id
_entity.type
_entity.pdbx_description
1 polymer ?
#
loop_
_entity_poly.entity_id
_entity_poly.type
_entity_poly.pdbx_seq_one_letter_code
_entity_poly.pdbx_strand_id
1 'polypeptide(L)'
;MKQPWTETKEALFTSYQTDAHGLSGGEAQKRLAQYGENKLIEGKQKSVLRVFAEQFADLLVVILLIAAIISALTGGWEGTIVIIAVLILNAILGTVQHFKAQKSLESLKAMSAPHARVLRDGEKLEISALSLVPGDILLLEAGDIAAADGRILENYSLQVNESALTGESENINKTDRPLDAEELPLGDRLNMVYSGSPVAYGRAVVLVTATGMDTEMGKIAHLMASAQEKETPLQKSLDDFSKKLSILILIICAIVFALGVWRQMGLGQALMFAVALAVAAIPEALSSIVTIGLAIGTQKMAKQNAIIKKLRAVEALGSVSVICSDKTGTLTQNKMTVQKAFTLGRVWDAEEQPQSPLKELIGESVLCNDGAIHEDAQIGDPTETALLAFCRKAGGDENEIRQGFPRLQELPFDSDRKLMSTLHEIAGKTTLLTKGAPDVLLGRCSSAKAETGVVPMEDAIAKEIHAQIAAFSAEGLRVLAFAEKTLPENRPLTLEDENDLTFVGLIAMMDPPREESAAAVANCRRAGIRPVMITGDHKVTASAIAKKIGILQEGDLAVEGAELERMTDEELKKKVRQISVYARVSPEHKIRIVRAWQENGCITAMTGDGVNDAPALKQADIGIAMGITGTEVSKDAAAMILTDDNFATIVKAVANGRNVYTNIKNSIGFLLSGNLAGILVVMFTSLMGLPLPFTAVQLLFINLLTDSLPALAVNMEQPTGDLLNQAPRKANEGILTGAFLKRLSLQGVLIAIVTMLAFYNGLAVSGAMACTMAFATLCLARLFHGFNCRGTRSVFRLPMNPFCFGAFAIGALLLFAVLCIPALHGLFDISNALTGNDILKIAGFAFLPTLLIQLFRVVRGK
;
A
#
# COMPACT_ATOMS: atom_id res chain seq x y z
N MET A 1 -5.94 42.12 -10.92
CA MET A 1 -4.50 41.85 -10.94
C MET A 1 -4.12 41.51 -12.37
N LYS A 2 -2.94 42.00 -12.85
CA LYS A 2 -2.41 41.51 -14.12
C LYS A 2 -2.14 39.99 -14.03
N GLN A 3 -2.08 39.33 -15.15
CA GLN A 3 -1.87 37.88 -15.17
C GLN A 3 -0.42 37.56 -14.76
N PRO A 4 -0.17 36.57 -13.88
CA PRO A 4 1.18 36.28 -13.36
C PRO A 4 2.21 35.98 -14.44
N TRP A 5 1.81 35.45 -15.58
CA TRP A 5 2.72 35.13 -16.69
C TRP A 5 3.19 36.34 -17.50
N THR A 6 2.53 37.50 -17.33
CA THR A 6 2.94 38.76 -18.03
C THR A 6 3.82 39.64 -17.15
N GLU A 7 3.92 39.39 -15.85
CA GLU A 7 4.65 40.24 -14.91
C GLU A 7 6.15 39.88 -14.84
N THR A 8 6.96 40.90 -14.56
CA THR A 8 8.38 40.72 -14.26
C THR A 8 8.57 40.22 -12.84
N LYS A 9 9.76 39.66 -12.53
CA LYS A 9 10.12 39.09 -11.23
C LYS A 9 9.88 40.10 -10.08
N GLU A 10 10.27 41.37 -10.28
CA GLU A 10 10.14 42.46 -9.31
C GLU A 10 8.67 42.85 -9.08
N ALA A 11 7.85 42.87 -10.15
CA ALA A 11 6.44 43.13 -10.05
C ALA A 11 5.71 42.02 -9.29
N LEU A 12 6.07 40.75 -9.53
CA LEU A 12 5.53 39.60 -8.82
C LEU A 12 5.85 39.65 -7.33
N PHE A 13 7.09 39.94 -6.94
CA PHE A 13 7.46 40.08 -5.54
C PHE A 13 6.63 41.17 -4.83
N THR A 14 6.37 42.27 -5.53
CA THR A 14 5.51 43.37 -5.01
C THR A 14 4.05 42.91 -4.90
N SER A 15 3.51 42.24 -5.93
CA SER A 15 2.10 41.79 -5.98
C SER A 15 1.80 40.74 -4.93
N TYR A 16 2.73 39.82 -4.67
CA TYR A 16 2.58 38.76 -3.68
C TYR A 16 3.20 39.07 -2.33
N GLN A 17 3.73 40.30 -2.13
CA GLN A 17 4.34 40.76 -0.88
C GLN A 17 5.36 39.74 -0.32
N THR A 18 6.32 39.39 -1.16
CA THR A 18 7.41 38.45 -0.84
C THR A 18 8.71 38.99 -1.44
N ASP A 19 9.82 38.30 -1.21
CA ASP A 19 11.13 38.65 -1.78
C ASP A 19 11.92 37.40 -2.15
N ALA A 20 13.19 37.58 -2.56
CA ALA A 20 14.07 36.49 -2.97
C ALA A 20 14.46 35.54 -1.83
N HIS A 21 14.26 35.91 -0.56
CA HIS A 21 14.50 35.07 0.61
C HIS A 21 13.24 34.28 1.03
N GLY A 22 12.10 34.52 0.34
CA GLY A 22 10.82 33.91 0.63
C GLY A 22 10.07 34.52 1.81
N LEU A 23 8.91 33.98 2.12
CA LEU A 23 8.08 34.44 3.24
C LEU A 23 8.72 34.12 4.59
N SER A 24 8.50 34.98 5.58
CA SER A 24 8.80 34.61 6.95
C SER A 24 7.82 33.55 7.48
N GLY A 25 8.29 32.69 8.40
CA GLY A 25 7.46 31.66 9.00
C GLY A 25 6.17 32.19 9.63
N GLY A 26 6.20 33.38 10.25
CA GLY A 26 5.03 34.06 10.82
C GLY A 26 4.05 34.53 9.76
N GLU A 27 4.52 35.04 8.64
CA GLU A 27 3.66 35.48 7.52
C GLU A 27 3.04 34.30 6.80
N ALA A 28 3.80 33.22 6.57
CA ALA A 28 3.27 32.00 6.00
C ALA A 28 2.13 31.39 6.84
N GLN A 29 2.25 31.44 8.18
CA GLN A 29 1.21 30.95 9.07
C GLN A 29 -0.07 31.82 9.05
N LYS A 30 0.06 33.14 8.93
CA LYS A 30 -1.08 34.04 8.73
C LYS A 30 -1.79 33.80 7.41
N ARG A 31 -1.02 33.60 6.32
CA ARG A 31 -1.58 33.28 5.00
C ARG A 31 -2.26 31.91 5.00
N LEU A 32 -1.70 30.94 5.69
CA LEU A 32 -2.34 29.63 5.84
C LEU A 32 -3.70 29.74 6.55
N ALA A 33 -3.81 30.60 7.56
CA ALA A 33 -5.09 30.89 8.22
C ALA A 33 -6.09 31.64 7.31
N GLN A 34 -5.59 32.47 6.38
CA GLN A 34 -6.40 33.26 5.46
C GLN A 34 -6.87 32.47 4.22
N TYR A 35 -5.95 31.73 3.57
CA TYR A 35 -6.21 31.00 2.32
C TYR A 35 -6.63 29.54 2.56
N GLY A 36 -6.40 29.00 3.76
CA GLY A 36 -6.64 27.59 4.10
C GLY A 36 -5.51 26.69 3.64
N GLU A 37 -5.67 25.40 3.93
CA GLU A 37 -4.71 24.37 3.50
C GLU A 37 -4.72 24.18 1.98
N ASN A 38 -3.56 23.95 1.38
CA ASN A 38 -3.39 23.64 -0.03
C ASN A 38 -3.89 22.22 -0.31
N LYS A 39 -5.21 22.06 -0.39
CA LYS A 39 -5.85 20.79 -0.69
C LYS A 39 -7.03 20.98 -1.64
N LEU A 40 -7.21 20.02 -2.55
CA LEU A 40 -8.42 19.94 -3.35
C LEU A 40 -9.57 19.44 -2.45
N ILE A 41 -10.70 20.10 -2.49
CA ILE A 41 -11.90 19.62 -1.79
C ILE A 41 -12.40 18.38 -2.55
N GLU A 42 -12.06 17.19 -2.05
CA GLU A 42 -12.70 15.95 -2.47
C GLU A 42 -14.19 16.08 -2.14
N GLY A 43 -15.05 16.05 -3.11
CA GLY A 43 -16.51 16.19 -3.10
C GLY A 43 -17.19 16.54 -1.77
N LYS A 44 -18.31 17.21 -1.75
CA LYS A 44 -18.99 17.58 -0.50
C LYS A 44 -19.12 16.35 0.40
N GLN A 45 -18.40 16.35 1.53
CA GLN A 45 -18.60 15.33 2.55
C GLN A 45 -20.08 15.26 2.87
N LYS A 46 -20.64 14.04 2.84
CA LYS A 46 -22.04 13.86 3.19
C LYS A 46 -22.26 14.36 4.62
N SER A 47 -23.22 15.26 4.81
CA SER A 47 -23.56 15.72 6.16
C SER A 47 -24.08 14.55 7.00
N VAL A 48 -23.90 14.61 8.31
CA VAL A 48 -24.40 13.59 9.26
C VAL A 48 -25.87 13.32 9.04
N LEU A 49 -26.68 14.36 8.85
CA LEU A 49 -28.11 14.24 8.58
C LEU A 49 -28.42 13.51 7.25
N ARG A 50 -27.59 13.74 6.22
CA ARG A 50 -27.78 13.05 4.94
C ARG A 50 -27.44 11.56 5.03
N VAL A 51 -26.33 11.22 5.68
CA VAL A 51 -25.95 9.82 5.92
C VAL A 51 -27.00 9.11 6.77
N PHE A 52 -27.52 9.79 7.79
CA PHE A 52 -28.62 9.28 8.62
C PHE A 52 -29.89 9.06 7.80
N ALA A 53 -30.28 10.00 6.95
CA ALA A 53 -31.44 9.88 6.09
C ALA A 53 -31.28 8.78 5.02
N GLU A 54 -30.06 8.60 4.46
CA GLU A 54 -29.75 7.53 3.52
C GLU A 54 -29.94 6.14 4.13
N GLN A 55 -29.83 5.95 5.45
CA GLN A 55 -30.12 4.69 6.13
C GLN A 55 -31.60 4.27 5.95
N PHE A 56 -32.51 5.22 5.77
CA PHE A 56 -33.94 4.94 5.58
C PHE A 56 -34.29 4.64 4.09
N ALA A 57 -33.37 4.82 3.17
CA ALA A 57 -33.53 4.47 1.76
C ALA A 57 -33.24 3.00 1.44
N ASP A 58 -32.74 2.22 2.43
CA ASP A 58 -32.53 0.79 2.28
C ASP A 58 -33.88 0.08 2.09
N LEU A 59 -33.93 -0.87 1.14
CA LEU A 59 -35.14 -1.62 0.81
C LEU A 59 -35.73 -2.32 2.03
N LEU A 60 -34.93 -2.76 2.96
CA LEU A 60 -35.34 -3.40 4.20
C LEU A 60 -36.00 -2.45 5.17
N VAL A 61 -35.40 -1.29 5.36
CA VAL A 61 -35.97 -0.25 6.21
C VAL A 61 -37.32 0.18 5.66
N VAL A 62 -37.46 0.24 4.35
CA VAL A 62 -38.75 0.52 3.68
C VAL A 62 -39.78 -0.59 4.00
N ILE A 63 -39.39 -1.88 3.95
CA ILE A 63 -40.26 -3.02 4.31
C ILE A 63 -40.68 -2.92 5.79
N LEU A 64 -39.77 -2.60 6.69
CA LEU A 64 -40.05 -2.43 8.11
C LEU A 64 -40.91 -1.20 8.38
N LEU A 65 -40.78 -0.12 7.64
CA LEU A 65 -41.68 1.03 7.71
C LEU A 65 -43.11 0.66 7.29
N ILE A 66 -43.22 -0.10 6.19
CA ILE A 66 -44.52 -0.63 5.74
C ILE A 66 -45.12 -1.53 6.82
N ALA A 67 -44.30 -2.42 7.43
CA ALA A 67 -44.77 -3.29 8.53
C ALA A 67 -45.20 -2.48 9.77
N ALA A 68 -44.48 -1.40 10.12
CA ALA A 68 -44.88 -0.50 11.20
C ALA A 68 -46.21 0.20 10.92
N ILE A 69 -46.44 0.68 9.69
CA ILE A 69 -47.71 1.30 9.28
C ILE A 69 -48.85 0.27 9.39
N ILE A 70 -48.63 -0.94 8.90
CA ILE A 70 -49.66 -2.01 8.97
C ILE A 70 -49.94 -2.37 10.43
N SER A 71 -48.91 -2.51 11.28
CA SER A 71 -49.04 -2.75 12.71
C SER A 71 -49.88 -1.66 13.39
N ALA A 72 -49.63 -0.39 13.07
CA ALA A 72 -50.41 0.75 13.56
C ALA A 72 -51.90 0.66 13.15
N LEU A 73 -52.15 0.34 11.87
CA LEU A 73 -53.51 0.23 11.31
C LEU A 73 -54.28 -0.96 11.91
N THR A 74 -53.59 -2.00 12.34
CA THR A 74 -54.19 -3.18 13.00
C THR A 74 -54.33 -3.05 14.53
N GLY A 75 -54.00 -1.86 15.09
CA GLY A 75 -54.13 -1.59 16.53
C GLY A 75 -52.89 -1.98 17.35
N GLY A 76 -51.81 -2.44 16.73
CA GLY A 76 -50.55 -2.83 17.42
C GLY A 76 -49.61 -1.65 17.70
N TRP A 77 -50.08 -0.62 18.40
CA TRP A 77 -49.31 0.59 18.66
C TRP A 77 -47.97 0.34 19.39
N GLU A 78 -47.97 -0.60 20.36
CA GLU A 78 -46.73 -0.96 21.07
C GLU A 78 -45.67 -1.52 20.12
N GLY A 79 -46.04 -2.45 19.22
CA GLY A 79 -45.16 -2.99 18.20
C GLY A 79 -44.66 -1.93 17.21
N THR A 80 -45.51 -0.98 16.82
CA THR A 80 -45.19 0.11 15.93
C THR A 80 -44.12 1.04 16.53
N ILE A 81 -44.32 1.48 17.78
CA ILE A 81 -43.34 2.33 18.49
C ILE A 81 -41.97 1.67 18.57
N VAL A 82 -41.98 0.37 18.83
CA VAL A 82 -40.74 -0.41 18.95
C VAL A 82 -40.02 -0.53 17.62
N ILE A 83 -40.74 -0.87 16.54
CA ILE A 83 -40.11 -0.95 15.20
C ILE A 83 -39.47 0.42 14.84
N ILE A 84 -40.20 1.52 15.06
CA ILE A 84 -39.66 2.86 14.79
C ILE A 84 -38.45 3.18 15.69
N ALA A 85 -38.49 2.88 16.97
CA ALA A 85 -37.37 3.10 17.88
C ALA A 85 -36.11 2.33 17.45
N VAL A 86 -36.27 1.09 17.03
CA VAL A 86 -35.16 0.25 16.56
C VAL A 86 -34.64 0.75 15.22
N LEU A 87 -35.49 1.18 14.28
CA LEU A 87 -35.08 1.79 13.02
C LEU A 87 -34.23 3.05 13.25
N ILE A 88 -34.64 3.90 14.18
CA ILE A 88 -33.87 5.10 14.55
C ILE A 88 -32.52 4.69 15.17
N LEU A 89 -32.50 3.72 16.06
CA LEU A 89 -31.28 3.23 16.70
C LEU A 89 -30.32 2.64 15.67
N ASN A 90 -30.83 1.86 14.71
CA ASN A 90 -30.04 1.32 13.60
C ASN A 90 -29.46 2.42 12.73
N ALA A 91 -30.25 3.42 12.38
CA ALA A 91 -29.80 4.55 11.58
C ALA A 91 -28.70 5.37 12.33
N ILE A 92 -28.80 5.54 13.63
CA ILE A 92 -27.78 6.18 14.47
C ILE A 92 -26.49 5.33 14.44
N LEU A 93 -26.59 4.04 14.68
CA LEU A 93 -25.42 3.14 14.72
C LEU A 93 -24.72 3.05 13.38
N GLY A 94 -25.48 2.90 12.27
CA GLY A 94 -24.95 2.91 10.91
C GLY A 94 -24.24 4.21 10.58
N THR A 95 -24.79 5.34 11.01
CA THR A 95 -24.18 6.67 10.83
C THR A 95 -22.87 6.78 11.61
N VAL A 96 -22.84 6.38 12.88
CA VAL A 96 -21.62 6.39 13.72
C VAL A 96 -20.54 5.48 13.13
N GLN A 97 -20.90 4.28 12.68
CA GLN A 97 -19.97 3.36 12.02
C GLN A 97 -19.39 3.95 10.73
N HIS A 98 -20.22 4.59 9.91
CA HIS A 98 -19.79 5.25 8.67
C HIS A 98 -18.73 6.33 8.95
N PHE A 99 -19.01 7.26 9.88
CA PHE A 99 -18.06 8.32 10.22
C PHE A 99 -16.79 7.82 10.91
N LYS A 100 -16.88 6.77 11.72
CA LYS A 100 -15.69 6.16 12.34
C LYS A 100 -14.77 5.52 11.29
N ALA A 101 -15.33 4.83 10.30
CA ALA A 101 -14.58 4.27 9.19
C ALA A 101 -13.95 5.38 8.32
N GLN A 102 -14.70 6.43 8.00
CA GLN A 102 -14.22 7.58 7.25
C GLN A 102 -13.07 8.31 7.96
N LYS A 103 -13.20 8.59 9.26
CA LYS A 103 -12.14 9.24 10.04
C LYS A 103 -10.85 8.41 10.08
N SER A 104 -10.95 7.09 10.14
CA SER A 104 -9.79 6.21 10.07
C SER A 104 -9.06 6.32 8.72
N LEU A 105 -9.81 6.46 7.62
CA LEU A 105 -9.26 6.65 6.28
C LEU A 105 -8.60 8.02 6.12
N GLU A 106 -9.22 9.09 6.61
CA GLU A 106 -8.68 10.44 6.55
C GLU A 106 -7.34 10.53 7.30
N SER A 107 -7.24 9.90 8.46
CA SER A 107 -5.99 9.86 9.23
C SER A 107 -4.86 9.13 8.49
N LEU A 108 -5.17 8.10 7.69
CA LEU A 108 -4.19 7.39 6.85
C LEU A 108 -3.78 8.22 5.62
N LYS A 109 -4.72 8.92 4.99
CA LYS A 109 -4.42 9.85 3.88
C LYS A 109 -3.48 10.98 4.33
N ALA A 110 -3.69 11.52 5.54
CA ALA A 110 -2.81 12.55 6.11
C ALA A 110 -1.36 12.07 6.32
N MET A 111 -1.14 10.79 6.61
CA MET A 111 0.21 10.20 6.73
C MET A 111 0.93 10.06 5.39
N SER A 112 0.23 10.20 4.27
CA SER A 112 0.75 10.09 2.89
C SER A 112 0.68 11.44 2.16
N ALA A 113 0.57 12.56 2.88
CA ALA A 113 0.56 13.87 2.26
C ALA A 113 1.91 14.14 1.57
N PRO A 114 1.91 14.67 0.33
CA PRO A 114 3.13 15.00 -0.37
C PRO A 114 3.89 16.10 0.37
N HIS A 115 5.22 16.12 0.22
CA HIS A 115 6.10 17.15 0.75
C HIS A 115 6.47 18.15 -0.36
N ALA A 116 6.83 19.34 0.04
CA ALA A 116 7.28 20.38 -0.87
C ALA A 116 8.51 21.09 -0.27
N ARG A 117 9.50 21.37 -1.12
CA ARG A 117 10.69 22.10 -0.74
C ARG A 117 10.48 23.60 -1.01
N VAL A 118 10.60 24.40 0.03
CA VAL A 118 10.38 25.85 -0.04
C VAL A 118 11.58 26.62 0.49
N LEU A 119 11.70 27.86 0.05
CA LEU A 119 12.59 28.85 0.65
C LEU A 119 11.77 29.78 1.54
N ARG A 120 12.01 29.75 2.85
CA ARG A 120 11.42 30.67 3.83
C ARG A 120 12.50 31.22 4.76
N ASP A 121 12.41 32.49 5.11
CA ASP A 121 13.44 33.17 5.91
C ASP A 121 14.87 33.01 5.37
N GLY A 122 15.03 32.78 4.06
CA GLY A 122 16.31 32.51 3.40
C GLY A 122 16.84 31.07 3.56
N GLU A 123 16.12 30.20 4.25
CA GLU A 123 16.48 28.80 4.47
C GLU A 123 15.64 27.85 3.60
N LYS A 124 16.28 26.80 3.09
CA LYS A 124 15.58 25.73 2.36
C LYS A 124 14.94 24.79 3.38
N LEU A 125 13.63 24.69 3.35
CA LEU A 125 12.82 23.85 4.25
C LEU A 125 12.01 22.85 3.46
N GLU A 126 11.88 21.66 3.99
CA GLU A 126 10.91 20.67 3.51
C GLU A 126 9.66 20.75 4.41
N ILE A 127 8.52 21.04 3.80
CA ILE A 127 7.25 21.21 4.48
C ILE A 127 6.20 20.27 3.88
N SER A 128 5.11 20.00 4.63
CA SER A 128 3.93 19.38 4.03
C SER A 128 3.39 20.28 2.91
N ALA A 129 3.10 19.73 1.73
CA ALA A 129 2.49 20.47 0.63
C ALA A 129 1.15 21.13 1.03
N LEU A 130 0.46 20.62 2.05
CA LEU A 130 -0.74 21.22 2.62
C LEU A 130 -0.50 22.60 3.24
N SER A 131 0.74 22.90 3.63
CA SER A 131 1.14 24.15 4.28
C SER A 131 1.65 25.20 3.30
N LEU A 132 1.60 24.95 1.98
CA LEU A 132 1.94 25.92 0.94
C LEU A 132 0.89 27.03 0.88
N VAL A 133 1.37 28.25 0.68
CA VAL A 133 0.53 29.43 0.56
C VAL A 133 0.96 30.32 -0.62
N PRO A 134 0.06 31.13 -1.21
CA PRO A 134 0.44 32.09 -2.23
C PRO A 134 1.53 33.06 -1.73
N GLY A 135 2.60 33.20 -2.51
CA GLY A 135 3.80 33.98 -2.16
C GLY A 135 4.98 33.16 -1.64
N ASP A 136 4.81 31.85 -1.37
CA ASP A 136 5.94 30.97 -1.07
C ASP A 136 6.86 30.82 -2.29
N ILE A 137 8.15 30.61 -2.04
CA ILE A 137 9.14 30.24 -3.06
C ILE A 137 9.31 28.74 -3.05
N LEU A 138 8.79 28.06 -4.06
CA LEU A 138 8.84 26.61 -4.23
C LEU A 138 10.09 26.23 -5.04
N LEU A 139 10.81 25.21 -4.59
CA LEU A 139 11.97 24.65 -5.28
C LEU A 139 11.56 23.31 -5.91
N LEU A 140 11.68 23.24 -7.24
CA LEU A 140 11.32 22.04 -8.02
C LEU A 140 12.56 21.42 -8.65
N GLU A 141 12.61 20.09 -8.60
CA GLU A 141 13.64 19.26 -9.27
C GLU A 141 12.99 18.08 -10.00
N ALA A 142 13.74 17.43 -10.89
CA ALA A 142 13.27 16.25 -11.61
C ALA A 142 12.81 15.16 -10.62
N GLY A 143 11.58 14.66 -10.83
CA GLY A 143 10.92 13.68 -9.94
C GLY A 143 9.95 14.28 -8.93
N ASP A 144 9.93 15.60 -8.77
CA ASP A 144 8.90 16.28 -7.96
C ASP A 144 7.57 16.38 -8.71
N ILE A 145 6.50 16.60 -7.96
CA ILE A 145 5.23 17.08 -8.49
C ILE A 145 5.05 18.53 -8.04
N ALA A 146 4.72 19.42 -8.98
CA ALA A 146 4.36 20.78 -8.62
C ALA A 146 3.15 20.76 -7.68
N ALA A 147 3.36 21.15 -6.42
CA ALA A 147 2.32 21.04 -5.38
C ALA A 147 1.31 22.18 -5.41
N ALA A 148 1.56 23.24 -6.19
CA ALA A 148 0.71 24.40 -6.35
C ALA A 148 0.93 25.01 -7.74
N ASP A 149 0.04 25.93 -8.15
CA ASP A 149 0.30 26.72 -9.37
C ASP A 149 1.32 27.82 -9.05
N GLY A 150 2.27 28.02 -9.95
CA GLY A 150 3.32 29.00 -9.71
C GLY A 150 3.95 29.56 -10.96
N ARG A 151 4.59 30.73 -10.82
CA ARG A 151 5.34 31.48 -11.82
C ARG A 151 6.83 31.15 -11.67
N ILE A 152 7.48 30.69 -12.73
CA ILE A 152 8.90 30.36 -12.75
C ILE A 152 9.70 31.64 -12.65
N LEU A 153 10.51 31.79 -11.61
CA LEU A 153 11.42 32.90 -11.36
C LEU A 153 12.80 32.67 -11.95
N GLU A 154 13.26 31.40 -11.87
CA GLU A 154 14.56 30.95 -12.41
C GLU A 154 14.38 29.55 -12.99
N ASN A 155 14.90 29.36 -14.20
CA ASN A 155 14.76 28.11 -14.95
C ASN A 155 16.12 27.51 -15.29
N TYR A 156 16.30 26.23 -14.94
CA TYR A 156 17.49 25.43 -15.25
C TYR A 156 17.06 24.19 -16.05
N SER A 157 16.72 24.43 -17.33
CA SER A 157 16.27 23.39 -18.28
C SER A 157 15.07 22.58 -17.76
N LEU A 158 14.11 23.23 -17.08
CA LEU A 158 12.92 22.57 -16.55
C LEU A 158 12.04 22.04 -17.68
N GLN A 159 11.68 20.76 -17.58
CA GLN A 159 10.65 20.12 -18.39
C GLN A 159 9.57 19.57 -17.48
N VAL A 160 8.32 19.88 -17.79
CA VAL A 160 7.15 19.48 -16.99
C VAL A 160 6.15 18.76 -17.90
N ASN A 161 5.57 17.70 -17.38
CA ASN A 161 4.47 17.00 -18.07
C ASN A 161 3.14 17.57 -17.60
N GLU A 162 2.42 18.22 -18.49
CA GLU A 162 1.13 18.85 -18.21
C GLU A 162 -0.06 18.10 -18.83
N SER A 163 0.13 16.84 -19.18
CA SER A 163 -0.88 16.00 -19.83
C SER A 163 -2.22 15.91 -19.07
N ALA A 164 -2.18 16.03 -17.76
CA ALA A 164 -3.39 16.02 -16.91
C ALA A 164 -4.28 17.26 -17.15
N LEU A 165 -3.69 18.36 -17.60
CA LEU A 165 -4.38 19.64 -17.82
C LEU A 165 -4.61 19.92 -19.31
N THR A 166 -3.62 19.64 -20.16
CA THR A 166 -3.65 19.97 -21.58
C THR A 166 -4.10 18.81 -22.46
N GLY A 167 -4.01 17.57 -21.98
CA GLY A 167 -4.26 16.35 -22.74
C GLY A 167 -3.09 15.91 -23.63
N GLU A 168 -2.03 16.70 -23.74
CA GLU A 168 -0.85 16.39 -24.56
C GLU A 168 0.22 15.65 -23.73
N SER A 169 0.71 14.52 -24.25
CA SER A 169 1.61 13.63 -23.49
C SER A 169 3.08 14.05 -23.55
N GLU A 170 3.45 15.04 -24.34
CA GLU A 170 4.82 15.51 -24.47
C GLU A 170 5.26 16.37 -23.27
N ASN A 171 6.54 16.30 -22.91
CA ASN A 171 7.11 17.14 -21.88
C ASN A 171 7.36 18.54 -22.44
N ILE A 172 6.87 19.55 -21.73
CA ILE A 172 6.93 20.94 -22.15
C ILE A 172 8.19 21.58 -21.57
N ASN A 173 9.01 22.17 -22.46
CA ASN A 173 10.15 22.99 -22.05
C ASN A 173 9.66 24.32 -21.47
N LYS A 174 10.06 24.66 -20.27
CA LYS A 174 9.65 25.89 -19.58
C LYS A 174 10.65 27.00 -19.72
N THR A 175 10.21 28.24 -19.47
CA THR A 175 11.04 29.47 -19.49
C THR A 175 10.75 30.32 -18.26
N ASP A 176 11.65 31.23 -17.91
CA ASP A 176 11.47 32.24 -16.86
C ASP A 176 11.10 33.62 -17.40
N ARG A 177 11.05 33.80 -18.73
CA ARG A 177 10.79 35.11 -19.37
C ARG A 177 9.29 35.48 -19.25
N PRO A 178 8.97 36.76 -19.03
CA PRO A 178 7.57 37.24 -19.12
C PRO A 178 7.00 37.00 -20.52
N LEU A 179 5.71 36.71 -20.60
CA LEU A 179 4.98 36.52 -21.85
C LEU A 179 4.17 37.78 -22.19
N ASP A 180 4.10 38.12 -23.46
CA ASP A 180 3.54 39.42 -23.90
C ASP A 180 1.99 39.42 -24.00
N ALA A 181 1.35 38.24 -24.08
CA ALA A 181 -0.09 38.14 -24.26
C ALA A 181 -0.86 37.94 -22.92
N GLU A 182 -1.90 38.74 -22.70
CA GLU A 182 -2.74 38.61 -21.50
C GLU A 182 -3.67 37.39 -21.55
N GLU A 183 -4.11 36.98 -22.73
CA GLU A 183 -4.95 35.78 -22.93
C GLU A 183 -4.15 34.71 -23.66
N LEU A 184 -3.73 33.68 -22.95
CA LEU A 184 -3.04 32.50 -23.46
C LEU A 184 -3.71 31.23 -23.01
N PRO A 185 -3.84 30.21 -23.87
CA PRO A 185 -4.20 28.86 -23.46
C PRO A 185 -3.22 28.33 -22.40
N LEU A 186 -3.65 27.39 -21.58
CA LEU A 186 -2.84 26.83 -20.49
C LEU A 186 -1.50 26.27 -20.97
N GLY A 187 -1.51 25.50 -22.06
CA GLY A 187 -0.30 24.90 -22.64
C GLY A 187 0.72 25.90 -23.17
N ASP A 188 0.28 27.11 -23.54
CA ASP A 188 1.16 28.16 -24.09
C ASP A 188 1.79 29.06 -23.01
N ARG A 189 1.38 28.91 -21.74
CA ARG A 189 1.94 29.65 -20.61
C ARG A 189 3.24 29.00 -20.15
N LEU A 190 4.26 29.08 -20.98
CA LEU A 190 5.55 28.39 -20.80
C LEU A 190 6.33 28.79 -19.54
N ASN A 191 5.97 29.89 -18.91
CA ASN A 191 6.62 30.38 -17.69
C ASN A 191 5.83 30.08 -16.41
N MET A 192 4.78 29.26 -16.51
CA MET A 192 3.98 28.78 -15.38
C MET A 192 4.22 27.29 -15.17
N VAL A 193 4.02 26.83 -13.93
CA VAL A 193 3.83 25.42 -13.55
C VAL A 193 2.49 25.28 -12.87
N TYR A 194 1.90 24.10 -12.98
CA TYR A 194 0.54 23.84 -12.47
C TYR A 194 0.55 22.70 -11.47
N SER A 195 -0.30 22.83 -10.46
CA SER A 195 -0.51 21.80 -9.42
C SER A 195 -0.83 20.43 -10.06
N GLY A 196 -0.15 19.39 -9.57
CA GLY A 196 -0.32 18.03 -10.07
C GLY A 196 0.54 17.66 -11.27
N SER A 197 1.33 18.60 -11.81
CA SER A 197 2.21 18.35 -12.96
C SER A 197 3.56 17.79 -12.52
N PRO A 198 3.96 16.58 -12.98
CA PRO A 198 5.27 16.01 -12.67
C PRO A 198 6.41 16.70 -13.43
N VAL A 199 7.51 16.94 -12.72
CA VAL A 199 8.76 17.46 -13.27
C VAL A 199 9.55 16.30 -13.88
N ALA A 200 9.69 16.30 -15.20
CA ALA A 200 10.37 15.24 -15.93
C ALA A 200 11.90 15.44 -15.99
N TYR A 201 12.37 16.70 -16.06
CA TYR A 201 13.79 17.03 -16.17
C TYR A 201 14.07 18.43 -15.65
N GLY A 202 15.31 18.69 -15.20
CA GLY A 202 15.81 20.00 -14.79
C GLY A 202 15.35 20.41 -13.39
N ARG A 203 15.48 21.72 -13.10
CA ARG A 203 15.09 22.34 -11.82
C ARG A 203 14.63 23.77 -12.04
N ALA A 204 13.84 24.29 -11.08
CA ALA A 204 13.39 25.68 -11.14
C ALA A 204 13.12 26.25 -9.74
N VAL A 205 13.17 27.58 -9.66
CA VAL A 205 12.66 28.37 -8.52
C VAL A 205 11.32 28.97 -8.95
N VAL A 206 10.28 28.76 -8.18
CA VAL A 206 8.89 29.07 -8.57
C VAL A 206 8.23 29.87 -7.47
N LEU A 207 7.58 30.98 -7.82
CA LEU A 207 6.71 31.73 -6.91
C LEU A 207 5.32 31.12 -6.94
N VAL A 208 4.80 30.63 -5.82
CA VAL A 208 3.44 30.11 -5.69
C VAL A 208 2.42 31.23 -5.91
N THR A 209 1.56 31.05 -6.90
CA THR A 209 0.52 32.03 -7.30
C THR A 209 -0.88 31.63 -6.85
N ALA A 210 -1.19 30.35 -6.80
CA ALA A 210 -2.47 29.83 -6.34
C ALA A 210 -2.30 28.46 -5.66
N THR A 211 -3.17 28.18 -4.68
CA THR A 211 -3.17 26.94 -3.89
C THR A 211 -4.58 26.34 -3.80
N GLY A 212 -4.69 25.04 -3.56
CA GLY A 212 -5.94 24.34 -3.32
C GLY A 212 -6.96 24.49 -4.46
N MET A 213 -8.16 24.92 -4.13
CA MET A 213 -9.26 25.07 -5.10
C MET A 213 -9.09 26.22 -6.07
N ASP A 214 -8.17 27.15 -5.81
CA ASP A 214 -7.88 28.30 -6.69
C ASP A 214 -6.88 27.94 -7.81
N THR A 215 -6.23 26.75 -7.74
CA THR A 215 -5.37 26.23 -8.80
C THR A 215 -6.18 25.85 -10.04
N GLU A 216 -5.55 25.74 -11.21
CA GLU A 216 -6.21 25.25 -12.43
C GLU A 216 -6.76 23.83 -12.23
N MET A 217 -6.00 22.96 -11.53
CA MET A 217 -6.49 21.64 -11.14
C MET A 217 -7.68 21.73 -10.17
N GLY A 218 -7.69 22.71 -9.26
CA GLY A 218 -8.81 22.98 -8.35
C GLY A 218 -10.08 23.37 -9.07
N LYS A 219 -9.98 24.18 -10.12
CA LYS A 219 -11.11 24.57 -10.98
C LYS A 219 -11.72 23.35 -11.69
N ILE A 220 -10.86 22.43 -12.18
CA ILE A 220 -11.30 21.17 -12.80
C ILE A 220 -11.93 20.27 -11.73
N ALA A 221 -11.35 20.16 -10.55
CA ALA A 221 -11.89 19.36 -9.45
C ALA A 221 -13.29 19.83 -9.03
N HIS A 222 -13.53 21.15 -9.04
CA HIS A 222 -14.86 21.72 -8.79
C HIS A 222 -15.90 21.25 -9.83
N LEU A 223 -15.51 21.13 -11.09
CA LEU A 223 -16.38 20.60 -12.16
C LEU A 223 -16.59 19.08 -12.03
N MET A 224 -15.61 18.35 -11.51
CA MET A 224 -15.62 16.89 -11.34
C MET A 224 -16.13 16.43 -9.96
N ALA A 225 -16.53 17.32 -9.06
CA ALA A 225 -16.98 17.01 -7.69
C ALA A 225 -18.21 16.07 -7.60
N SER A 226 -18.75 15.61 -8.75
CA SER A 226 -19.82 14.62 -8.86
C SER A 226 -19.34 13.19 -9.14
N ALA A 227 -18.03 12.94 -9.29
CA ALA A 227 -17.50 11.61 -9.56
C ALA A 227 -17.45 10.77 -8.28
N GLN A 228 -18.30 9.74 -8.21
CA GLN A 228 -18.36 8.79 -7.08
C GLN A 228 -17.05 8.00 -6.94
N GLU A 229 -16.59 7.79 -5.70
CA GLU A 229 -15.51 6.85 -5.40
C GLU A 229 -15.86 5.45 -5.92
N LYS A 230 -14.94 4.82 -6.66
CA LYS A 230 -15.12 3.45 -7.17
C LYS A 230 -15.02 2.46 -6.02
N GLU A 231 -16.04 1.64 -5.84
CA GLU A 231 -16.10 0.54 -4.88
C GLU A 231 -15.03 -0.52 -5.14
N THR A 232 -14.61 -1.22 -4.08
CA THR A 232 -13.66 -2.34 -4.20
C THR A 232 -14.33 -3.55 -4.90
N PRO A 233 -13.56 -4.45 -5.55
CA PRO A 233 -14.10 -5.69 -6.10
C PRO A 233 -14.87 -6.52 -5.07
N LEU A 234 -14.38 -6.54 -3.83
CA LEU A 234 -15.03 -7.21 -2.70
C LEU A 234 -16.39 -6.58 -2.37
N GLN A 235 -16.45 -5.23 -2.29
CA GLN A 235 -17.69 -4.51 -2.05
C GLN A 235 -18.70 -4.81 -3.16
N LYS A 236 -18.31 -4.72 -4.45
CA LYS A 236 -19.17 -5.07 -5.58
C LYS A 236 -19.68 -6.51 -5.51
N SER A 237 -18.81 -7.47 -5.21
CA SER A 237 -19.21 -8.89 -5.06
C SER A 237 -20.18 -9.10 -3.92
N LEU A 238 -20.03 -8.35 -2.83
CA LEU A 238 -20.94 -8.41 -1.68
C LEU A 238 -22.27 -7.71 -1.99
N ASP A 239 -22.26 -6.60 -2.70
CA ASP A 239 -23.49 -5.91 -3.12
C ASP A 239 -24.30 -6.76 -4.10
N ASP A 240 -23.64 -7.39 -5.08
CA ASP A 240 -24.29 -8.34 -5.98
C ASP A 240 -24.87 -9.55 -5.23
N PHE A 241 -24.12 -10.06 -4.23
CA PHE A 241 -24.61 -11.13 -3.36
C PHE A 241 -25.81 -10.66 -2.52
N SER A 242 -25.73 -9.49 -1.89
CA SER A 242 -26.80 -8.92 -1.09
C SER A 242 -28.06 -8.70 -1.92
N LYS A 243 -27.94 -8.20 -3.16
CA LYS A 243 -29.06 -8.07 -4.09
C LYS A 243 -29.72 -9.42 -4.43
N LYS A 244 -28.91 -10.44 -4.77
CA LYS A 244 -29.41 -11.79 -5.07
C LYS A 244 -30.07 -12.43 -3.85
N LEU A 245 -29.46 -12.26 -2.67
CA LEU A 245 -30.01 -12.73 -1.40
C LEU A 245 -31.33 -12.05 -1.08
N SER A 246 -31.42 -10.73 -1.24
CA SER A 246 -32.65 -9.96 -1.02
C SER A 246 -33.79 -10.43 -1.93
N ILE A 247 -33.53 -10.66 -3.21
CA ILE A 247 -34.53 -11.20 -4.14
C ILE A 247 -34.99 -12.60 -3.69
N LEU A 248 -34.06 -13.48 -3.33
CA LEU A 248 -34.39 -14.81 -2.82
C LEU A 248 -35.25 -14.74 -1.57
N ILE A 249 -34.93 -13.86 -0.64
CA ILE A 249 -35.67 -13.65 0.60
C ILE A 249 -37.08 -13.14 0.30
N LEU A 250 -37.24 -12.15 -0.60
CA LEU A 250 -38.56 -11.66 -0.99
C LEU A 250 -39.43 -12.76 -1.60
N ILE A 251 -38.86 -13.67 -2.40
CA ILE A 251 -39.56 -14.81 -2.95
C ILE A 251 -40.04 -15.75 -1.82
N ILE A 252 -39.16 -16.07 -0.86
CA ILE A 252 -39.49 -16.93 0.28
C ILE A 252 -40.54 -16.25 1.17
N CYS A 253 -40.44 -14.93 1.41
CA CYS A 253 -41.45 -14.17 2.14
C CYS A 253 -42.82 -14.23 1.48
N ALA A 254 -42.85 -14.06 0.14
CA ALA A 254 -44.11 -14.18 -0.62
C ALA A 254 -44.72 -15.59 -0.52
N ILE A 255 -43.87 -16.63 -0.57
CA ILE A 255 -44.34 -18.03 -0.38
C ILE A 255 -44.89 -18.24 1.03
N VAL A 256 -44.19 -17.79 2.07
CA VAL A 256 -44.63 -17.92 3.48
C VAL A 256 -45.91 -17.13 3.69
N PHE A 257 -46.03 -15.94 3.14
CA PHE A 257 -47.26 -15.15 3.19
C PHE A 257 -48.43 -15.89 2.53
N ALA A 258 -48.25 -16.38 1.30
CA ALA A 258 -49.27 -17.11 0.54
C ALA A 258 -49.70 -18.39 1.27
N LEU A 259 -48.77 -19.13 1.87
CA LEU A 259 -49.06 -20.33 2.70
C LEU A 259 -49.86 -19.97 3.95
N GLY A 260 -49.55 -18.85 4.62
CA GLY A 260 -50.30 -18.36 5.77
C GLY A 260 -51.74 -18.02 5.40
N VAL A 261 -51.95 -17.33 4.28
CA VAL A 261 -53.31 -17.03 3.77
C VAL A 261 -54.04 -18.28 3.36
N TRP A 262 -53.40 -19.24 2.67
CA TRP A 262 -54.00 -20.51 2.29
C TRP A 262 -54.46 -21.35 3.50
N ARG A 263 -53.73 -21.26 4.59
CA ARG A 263 -54.06 -21.92 5.88
C ARG A 263 -55.11 -21.18 6.70
N GLN A 264 -55.73 -20.16 6.13
CA GLN A 264 -56.75 -19.33 6.80
C GLN A 264 -56.21 -18.61 8.06
N MET A 265 -54.87 -18.42 8.16
CA MET A 265 -54.33 -17.50 9.15
C MET A 265 -54.85 -16.08 8.83
N GLY A 266 -55.12 -15.28 9.83
CA GLY A 266 -55.47 -13.88 9.62
C GLY A 266 -54.39 -13.16 8.81
N LEU A 267 -54.80 -12.29 7.88
CA LEU A 267 -53.86 -11.55 7.00
C LEU A 267 -52.74 -10.89 7.79
N GLY A 268 -53.04 -10.32 8.96
CA GLY A 268 -52.04 -9.72 9.84
C GLY A 268 -51.02 -10.73 10.35
N GLN A 269 -51.43 -11.95 10.75
CA GLN A 269 -50.50 -12.98 11.21
C GLN A 269 -49.61 -13.49 10.06
N ALA A 270 -50.20 -13.78 8.90
CA ALA A 270 -49.43 -14.21 7.73
C ALA A 270 -48.39 -13.16 7.33
N LEU A 271 -48.74 -11.86 7.38
CA LEU A 271 -47.82 -10.75 7.12
C LEU A 271 -46.71 -10.66 8.18
N MET A 272 -47.01 -10.81 9.45
CA MET A 272 -46.01 -10.81 10.54
C MET A 272 -45.00 -11.94 10.38
N PHE A 273 -45.39 -13.13 9.93
CA PHE A 273 -44.47 -14.21 9.59
C PHE A 273 -43.53 -13.81 8.43
N ALA A 274 -44.07 -13.21 7.36
CA ALA A 274 -43.27 -12.77 6.23
C ALA A 274 -42.29 -11.66 6.64
N VAL A 275 -42.72 -10.69 7.46
CA VAL A 275 -41.89 -9.62 7.99
C VAL A 275 -40.78 -10.18 8.91
N ALA A 276 -41.13 -11.08 9.85
CA ALA A 276 -40.16 -11.72 10.73
C ALA A 276 -39.09 -12.47 9.92
N LEU A 277 -39.50 -13.17 8.84
CA LEU A 277 -38.60 -13.87 7.95
C LEU A 277 -37.66 -12.88 7.21
N ALA A 278 -38.19 -11.76 6.71
CA ALA A 278 -37.40 -10.74 6.03
C ALA A 278 -36.32 -10.18 6.98
N VAL A 279 -36.70 -9.80 8.20
CA VAL A 279 -35.80 -9.29 9.24
C VAL A 279 -34.75 -10.32 9.63
N ALA A 280 -35.12 -11.58 9.83
CA ALA A 280 -34.21 -12.65 10.19
C ALA A 280 -33.15 -12.91 9.10
N ALA A 281 -33.50 -12.63 7.85
CA ALA A 281 -32.73 -13.10 6.70
C ALA A 281 -31.62 -12.17 6.28
N ILE A 282 -31.69 -10.89 6.59
CA ILE A 282 -30.78 -9.89 6.01
C ILE A 282 -29.69 -9.48 7.00
N PRO A 283 -28.41 -9.63 6.61
CA PRO A 283 -27.28 -9.21 7.44
C PRO A 283 -27.01 -7.72 7.27
N GLU A 284 -27.70 -6.87 8.04
CA GLU A 284 -27.56 -5.40 7.96
C GLU A 284 -26.12 -4.90 8.18
N ALA A 285 -25.35 -5.56 9.02
CA ALA A 285 -23.99 -5.17 9.36
C ALA A 285 -22.93 -5.56 8.32
N LEU A 286 -23.29 -6.25 7.21
CA LEU A 286 -22.33 -6.88 6.30
C LEU A 286 -21.35 -5.89 5.67
N SER A 287 -21.84 -4.83 5.02
CA SER A 287 -21.02 -3.82 4.34
C SER A 287 -20.16 -3.03 5.31
N SER A 288 -20.72 -2.67 6.48
CA SER A 288 -20.01 -1.96 7.53
C SER A 288 -18.86 -2.78 8.11
N ILE A 289 -19.05 -4.07 8.35
CA ILE A 289 -18.01 -4.97 8.90
C ILE A 289 -16.85 -5.13 7.93
N VAL A 290 -17.12 -5.21 6.63
CA VAL A 290 -16.06 -5.28 5.61
C VAL A 290 -15.24 -4.00 5.60
N THR A 291 -15.90 -2.85 5.57
CA THR A 291 -15.21 -1.54 5.54
C THR A 291 -14.38 -1.33 6.81
N ILE A 292 -14.93 -1.63 7.98
CA ILE A 292 -14.19 -1.54 9.26
C ILE A 292 -13.02 -2.54 9.27
N GLY A 293 -13.19 -3.76 8.76
CA GLY A 293 -12.13 -4.75 8.67
C GLY A 293 -10.96 -4.30 7.79
N LEU A 294 -11.27 -3.72 6.63
CA LEU A 294 -10.26 -3.13 5.76
C LEU A 294 -9.55 -1.96 6.45
N ALA A 295 -10.29 -1.07 7.13
CA ALA A 295 -9.72 0.07 7.86
C ALA A 295 -8.79 -0.37 9.02
N ILE A 296 -9.17 -1.39 9.79
CA ILE A 296 -8.30 -1.98 10.82
C ILE A 296 -7.05 -2.60 10.20
N GLY A 297 -7.21 -3.27 9.06
CA GLY A 297 -6.11 -3.84 8.30
C GLY A 297 -5.10 -2.79 7.85
N THR A 298 -5.57 -1.66 7.30
CA THR A 298 -4.71 -0.56 6.88
C THR A 298 -3.94 0.06 8.05
N GLN A 299 -4.59 0.29 9.19
CA GLN A 299 -3.92 0.79 10.39
C GLN A 299 -2.82 -0.15 10.88
N LYS A 300 -3.04 -1.45 10.81
CA LYS A 300 -2.04 -2.45 11.19
C LYS A 300 -0.86 -2.48 10.23
N MET A 301 -1.12 -2.32 8.92
CA MET A 301 -0.07 -2.24 7.89
C MET A 301 0.75 -0.96 8.05
N ALA A 302 0.12 0.18 8.31
CA ALA A 302 0.80 1.46 8.55
C ALA A 302 1.78 1.38 9.74
N LYS A 303 1.39 0.71 10.84
CA LYS A 303 2.30 0.45 11.99
C LYS A 303 3.48 -0.47 11.64
N GLN A 304 3.47 -1.10 10.48
CA GLN A 304 4.52 -1.98 9.97
C GLN A 304 5.15 -1.41 8.70
N ASN A 305 5.24 -0.09 8.61
CA ASN A 305 5.88 0.65 7.54
C ASN A 305 5.24 0.51 6.14
N ALA A 306 3.97 0.09 6.06
CA ALA A 306 3.23 -0.02 4.81
C ALA A 306 1.98 0.87 4.83
N ILE A 307 2.07 2.08 4.26
CA ILE A 307 0.95 3.02 4.16
C ILE A 307 0.10 2.67 2.95
N ILE A 308 -1.18 2.41 3.16
CA ILE A 308 -2.14 2.08 2.12
C ILE A 308 -2.91 3.33 1.70
N LYS A 309 -2.77 3.77 0.46
CA LYS A 309 -3.52 4.91 -0.11
C LYS A 309 -4.92 4.52 -0.58
N LYS A 310 -5.12 3.28 -1.04
CA LYS A 310 -6.38 2.79 -1.59
C LYS A 310 -6.81 1.50 -0.89
N LEU A 311 -7.99 1.49 -0.25
CA LEU A 311 -8.49 0.33 0.50
C LEU A 311 -8.51 -0.98 -0.31
N ARG A 312 -8.78 -0.90 -1.61
CA ARG A 312 -8.75 -2.04 -2.52
C ARG A 312 -7.39 -2.77 -2.54
N ALA A 313 -6.30 -2.06 -2.24
CA ALA A 313 -4.97 -2.66 -2.19
C ALA A 313 -4.82 -3.68 -1.05
N VAL A 314 -5.51 -3.49 0.08
CA VAL A 314 -5.49 -4.46 1.20
C VAL A 314 -6.02 -5.82 0.76
N GLU A 315 -7.11 -5.82 0.00
CA GLU A 315 -7.70 -7.05 -0.55
C GLU A 315 -6.79 -7.70 -1.58
N ALA A 316 -6.28 -6.90 -2.52
CA ALA A 316 -5.41 -7.36 -3.59
C ALA A 316 -4.08 -7.92 -3.04
N LEU A 317 -3.49 -7.29 -2.00
CA LEU A 317 -2.29 -7.78 -1.30
C LEU A 317 -2.43 -9.23 -0.83
N GLY A 318 -3.58 -9.59 -0.26
CA GLY A 318 -3.84 -10.96 0.18
C GLY A 318 -3.89 -11.99 -0.96
N SER A 319 -4.03 -11.55 -2.19
CA SER A 319 -4.18 -12.37 -3.40
C SER A 319 -2.98 -12.27 -4.36
N VAL A 320 -1.96 -11.46 -4.04
CA VAL A 320 -0.75 -11.29 -4.87
C VAL A 320 -0.12 -12.64 -5.17
N SER A 321 0.14 -12.87 -6.44
CA SER A 321 0.81 -14.08 -6.96
C SER A 321 2.15 -13.79 -7.63
N VAL A 322 2.39 -12.52 -8.02
CA VAL A 322 3.65 -12.06 -8.61
C VAL A 322 4.03 -10.71 -8.02
N ILE A 323 5.30 -10.53 -7.66
CA ILE A 323 5.86 -9.25 -7.27
C ILE A 323 6.97 -8.91 -8.26
N CYS A 324 6.72 -7.94 -9.13
CA CYS A 324 7.70 -7.33 -10.00
C CYS A 324 8.41 -6.23 -9.20
N SER A 325 9.68 -6.44 -8.89
CA SER A 325 10.44 -5.52 -8.05
C SER A 325 11.52 -4.81 -8.86
N ASP A 326 11.58 -3.49 -8.77
CA ASP A 326 12.79 -2.78 -9.15
C ASP A 326 13.95 -3.24 -8.25
N LYS A 327 15.16 -3.25 -8.79
CA LYS A 327 16.36 -3.66 -8.07
C LYS A 327 16.79 -2.58 -7.08
N THR A 328 17.00 -1.37 -7.63
CA THR A 328 17.66 -0.26 -6.92
C THR A 328 16.75 0.29 -5.81
N GLY A 329 17.31 0.53 -4.62
CA GLY A 329 16.57 1.11 -3.50
C GLY A 329 15.56 0.18 -2.83
N THR A 330 15.08 -0.88 -3.53
CA THR A 330 14.08 -1.84 -3.00
C THR A 330 14.73 -3.15 -2.54
N LEU A 331 15.40 -3.86 -3.46
CA LEU A 331 16.10 -5.11 -3.15
C LEU A 331 17.54 -4.86 -2.68
N THR A 332 18.09 -3.73 -3.08
CA THR A 332 19.43 -3.27 -2.74
C THR A 332 19.37 -2.02 -1.86
N GLN A 333 20.53 -1.63 -1.29
CA GLN A 333 20.62 -0.52 -0.34
C GLN A 333 20.57 0.87 -0.99
N ASN A 334 20.63 0.97 -2.32
CA ASN A 334 20.82 2.22 -3.09
C ASN A 334 22.08 2.96 -2.66
N LYS A 335 23.14 2.21 -2.34
CA LYS A 335 24.41 2.75 -1.87
C LYS A 335 25.54 1.95 -2.47
N MET A 336 26.29 2.57 -3.40
CA MET A 336 27.49 1.94 -3.95
C MET A 336 28.48 1.64 -2.81
N THR A 337 29.02 0.44 -2.81
CA THR A 337 29.94 -0.04 -1.75
C THR A 337 31.05 -0.86 -2.38
N VAL A 338 32.30 -0.52 -2.07
CA VAL A 338 33.47 -1.29 -2.50
C VAL A 338 33.40 -2.69 -1.86
N GLN A 339 33.54 -3.71 -2.69
CA GLN A 339 33.52 -5.12 -2.27
C GLN A 339 34.92 -5.72 -2.32
N LYS A 340 35.65 -5.44 -3.41
CA LYS A 340 36.98 -5.98 -3.68
C LYS A 340 37.89 -4.93 -4.29
N ALA A 341 39.21 -5.10 -4.12
CA ALA A 341 40.22 -4.38 -4.86
C ALA A 341 41.24 -5.38 -5.43
N PHE A 342 41.97 -4.96 -6.44
CA PHE A 342 43.06 -5.74 -7.06
C PHE A 342 44.28 -4.85 -7.27
N THR A 343 45.42 -5.28 -6.79
CA THR A 343 46.74 -4.81 -7.15
C THR A 343 47.49 -5.95 -7.82
N LEU A 344 48.46 -5.66 -8.66
CA LEU A 344 49.09 -6.71 -9.46
C LEU A 344 49.57 -7.89 -8.56
N GLY A 345 49.07 -9.09 -8.86
CA GLY A 345 49.34 -10.33 -8.16
C GLY A 345 48.45 -10.62 -6.93
N ARG A 346 47.53 -9.69 -6.51
CA ARG A 346 46.69 -9.93 -5.35
C ARG A 346 45.30 -9.31 -5.44
N VAL A 347 44.32 -10.12 -5.09
CA VAL A 347 42.95 -9.66 -4.84
C VAL A 347 42.76 -9.41 -3.33
N TRP A 348 42.14 -8.27 -3.00
CA TRP A 348 41.83 -7.83 -1.63
C TRP A 348 40.34 -7.83 -1.42
N ASP A 349 39.90 -8.31 -0.28
CA ASP A 349 38.53 -8.08 0.18
C ASP A 349 38.43 -6.72 0.87
N ALA A 350 37.31 -6.02 0.71
CA ALA A 350 37.10 -4.71 1.35
C ALA A 350 37.07 -4.74 2.89
N GLU A 351 37.02 -5.93 3.50
CA GLU A 351 37.10 -6.12 4.96
C GLU A 351 38.56 -6.33 5.45
N GLU A 352 39.50 -6.57 4.52
CA GLU A 352 40.88 -6.82 4.89
C GLU A 352 41.58 -5.53 5.36
N GLN A 353 42.49 -5.68 6.31
CA GLN A 353 43.40 -4.60 6.76
C GLN A 353 44.32 -4.18 5.61
N PRO A 354 44.33 -2.89 5.22
CA PRO A 354 45.08 -2.46 4.05
C PRO A 354 46.60 -2.51 4.29
N GLN A 355 47.30 -3.19 3.37
CA GLN A 355 48.77 -3.20 3.29
C GLN A 355 49.25 -2.15 2.26
N SER A 356 50.57 -1.95 2.13
CA SER A 356 51.14 -0.87 1.31
C SER A 356 50.57 -0.74 -0.09
N PRO A 357 50.45 -1.78 -0.95
CA PRO A 357 49.87 -1.61 -2.28
C PRO A 357 48.40 -1.17 -2.24
N LEU A 358 47.58 -1.68 -1.33
CA LEU A 358 46.20 -1.31 -1.19
C LEU A 358 46.04 0.10 -0.60
N LYS A 359 46.89 0.49 0.35
CA LYS A 359 46.85 1.86 0.92
C LYS A 359 47.13 2.92 -0.13
N GLU A 360 48.09 2.67 -1.04
CA GLU A 360 48.37 3.57 -2.14
C GLU A 360 47.18 3.71 -3.07
N LEU A 361 46.55 2.59 -3.49
CA LEU A 361 45.36 2.59 -4.34
C LEU A 361 44.19 3.33 -3.68
N ILE A 362 43.99 3.15 -2.38
CA ILE A 362 42.97 3.90 -1.61
C ILE A 362 43.29 5.41 -1.63
N GLY A 363 44.56 5.80 -1.37
CA GLY A 363 44.98 7.19 -1.42
C GLY A 363 44.73 7.85 -2.76
N GLU A 364 45.10 7.19 -3.87
CA GLU A 364 44.81 7.67 -5.22
C GLU A 364 43.30 7.80 -5.49
N SER A 365 42.52 6.87 -5.03
CA SER A 365 41.04 6.90 -5.16
C SER A 365 40.39 8.06 -4.41
N VAL A 366 41.01 8.55 -3.33
CA VAL A 366 40.59 9.74 -2.57
C VAL A 366 41.02 11.04 -3.23
N LEU A 367 42.23 11.07 -3.79
CA LEU A 367 42.81 12.27 -4.42
C LEU A 367 42.16 12.55 -5.77
N CYS A 368 41.97 11.52 -6.61
CA CYS A 368 41.24 11.64 -7.88
C CYS A 368 39.74 11.48 -7.68
N ASN A 369 39.06 12.40 -6.94
CA ASN A 369 37.69 12.26 -6.52
C ASN A 369 37.08 13.61 -6.14
N ASP A 370 35.83 13.88 -6.59
CA ASP A 370 35.08 15.12 -6.35
C ASP A 370 34.03 14.99 -5.27
N GLY A 371 33.75 13.77 -4.82
CA GLY A 371 32.77 13.49 -3.76
C GLY A 371 33.21 14.06 -2.40
N ALA A 372 32.27 14.20 -1.48
CA ALA A 372 32.48 14.57 -0.08
C ALA A 372 31.55 13.78 0.84
N ILE A 373 31.99 13.54 2.08
CA ILE A 373 31.16 12.94 3.12
C ILE A 373 31.19 13.86 4.34
N HIS A 374 30.05 14.48 4.67
CA HIS A 374 29.88 15.32 5.85
C HIS A 374 28.99 14.58 6.87
N GLU A 375 29.54 14.28 8.04
CA GLU A 375 28.90 13.43 9.04
C GLU A 375 28.50 12.08 8.41
N ASP A 376 27.19 11.87 8.14
CA ASP A 376 26.67 10.69 7.43
C ASP A 376 26.12 11.00 6.03
N ALA A 377 26.08 12.27 5.62
CA ALA A 377 25.60 12.68 4.32
C ALA A 377 26.67 12.53 3.23
N GLN A 378 26.39 11.77 2.19
CA GLN A 378 27.23 11.58 1.02
C GLN A 378 26.85 12.61 -0.06
N ILE A 379 27.80 13.42 -0.51
CA ILE A 379 27.62 14.46 -1.51
C ILE A 379 28.48 14.13 -2.73
N GLY A 380 27.88 14.03 -3.91
CA GLY A 380 28.54 13.71 -5.17
C GLY A 380 28.07 12.40 -5.79
N ASP A 381 28.79 11.93 -6.83
CA ASP A 381 28.49 10.68 -7.52
C ASP A 381 28.57 9.48 -6.54
N PRO A 382 27.60 8.56 -6.55
CA PRO A 382 27.64 7.36 -5.67
C PRO A 382 28.89 6.51 -5.83
N THR A 383 29.50 6.47 -7.02
CA THR A 383 30.75 5.75 -7.27
C THR A 383 31.91 6.40 -6.55
N GLU A 384 31.94 7.73 -6.51
CA GLU A 384 32.98 8.50 -5.84
C GLU A 384 32.85 8.45 -4.33
N THR A 385 31.64 8.61 -3.81
CA THR A 385 31.40 8.53 -2.36
C THR A 385 31.67 7.13 -1.81
N ALA A 386 31.50 6.07 -2.64
CA ALA A 386 31.88 4.70 -2.26
C ALA A 386 33.40 4.56 -2.01
N LEU A 387 34.22 5.23 -2.79
CA LEU A 387 35.68 5.25 -2.61
C LEU A 387 36.09 5.93 -1.31
N LEU A 388 35.44 7.06 -0.99
CA LEU A 388 35.68 7.77 0.28
C LEU A 388 35.24 6.93 1.49
N ALA A 389 34.08 6.29 1.40
CA ALA A 389 33.58 5.37 2.42
C ALA A 389 34.53 4.17 2.61
N PHE A 390 35.13 3.67 1.54
CA PHE A 390 36.15 2.61 1.61
C PHE A 390 37.41 3.10 2.32
N CYS A 391 37.88 4.33 2.07
CA CYS A 391 39.00 4.94 2.80
C CYS A 391 38.72 5.01 4.29
N ARG A 392 37.57 5.50 4.73
CA ARG A 392 37.17 5.56 6.14
C ARG A 392 37.12 4.17 6.80
N LYS A 393 36.54 3.19 6.07
CA LYS A 393 36.49 1.79 6.54
C LYS A 393 37.88 1.20 6.72
N ALA A 394 38.82 1.57 5.87
CA ALA A 394 40.21 1.18 5.94
C ALA A 394 41.02 1.92 7.05
N GLY A 395 40.36 2.81 7.81
CA GLY A 395 40.96 3.60 8.90
C GLY A 395 41.68 4.87 8.43
N GLY A 396 41.46 5.31 7.16
CA GLY A 396 41.99 6.56 6.63
C GLY A 396 41.03 7.73 6.85
N ASP A 397 41.52 8.95 6.82
CA ASP A 397 40.76 10.19 6.79
C ASP A 397 40.99 10.88 5.43
N GLU A 398 39.94 10.98 4.64
CA GLU A 398 39.98 11.59 3.32
C GLU A 398 40.37 13.08 3.37
N ASN A 399 40.08 13.78 4.48
CA ASN A 399 40.40 15.21 4.61
C ASN A 399 41.91 15.36 4.92
N GLU A 400 42.47 14.51 5.76
CA GLU A 400 43.93 14.49 6.00
C GLU A 400 44.71 14.18 4.71
N ILE A 401 44.24 13.17 3.94
CA ILE A 401 44.86 12.80 2.66
C ILE A 401 44.84 13.98 1.68
N ARG A 402 43.69 14.63 1.52
CA ARG A 402 43.52 15.78 0.59
C ARG A 402 44.31 17.02 1.03
N GLN A 403 44.42 17.27 2.35
CA GLN A 403 45.24 18.37 2.89
C GLN A 403 46.73 18.09 2.73
N GLY A 404 47.15 16.83 2.88
CA GLY A 404 48.53 16.41 2.69
C GLY A 404 49.00 16.48 1.25
N PHE A 405 48.08 16.30 0.29
CA PHE A 405 48.36 16.30 -1.16
C PHE A 405 47.33 17.15 -1.92
N PRO A 406 47.39 18.49 -1.84
CA PRO A 406 46.42 19.37 -2.47
C PRO A 406 46.41 19.22 -4.00
N ARG A 407 45.22 19.30 -4.57
CA ARG A 407 45.00 19.27 -6.02
C ARG A 407 45.55 20.54 -6.65
N LEU A 408 46.41 20.37 -7.62
CA LEU A 408 47.03 21.49 -8.38
C LEU A 408 46.21 21.82 -9.63
N GLN A 409 45.81 20.78 -10.39
CA GLN A 409 45.03 20.92 -11.65
C GLN A 409 44.16 19.69 -11.81
N GLU A 410 43.20 19.77 -12.74
CA GLU A 410 42.32 18.65 -13.08
C GLU A 410 41.89 18.62 -14.52
N LEU A 411 41.62 17.43 -15.04
CA LEU A 411 40.81 17.16 -16.20
C LEU A 411 39.54 16.47 -15.70
N PRO A 412 38.39 17.16 -15.64
CA PRO A 412 37.19 16.63 -15.05
C PRO A 412 36.69 15.38 -15.79
N PHE A 413 35.82 14.59 -15.17
CA PHE A 413 35.22 13.42 -15.78
C PHE A 413 34.45 13.80 -17.04
N ASP A 414 34.68 13.06 -18.11
CA ASP A 414 33.95 13.19 -19.36
C ASP A 414 33.42 11.83 -19.81
N SER A 415 32.12 11.77 -20.17
CA SER A 415 31.42 10.52 -20.50
C SER A 415 31.87 9.83 -21.76
N ASP A 416 32.38 10.60 -22.74
CA ASP A 416 32.89 10.07 -24.02
C ASP A 416 34.29 9.52 -23.83
N ARG A 417 35.11 10.22 -23.05
CA ARG A 417 36.47 9.83 -22.67
C ARG A 417 36.49 8.76 -21.58
N LYS A 418 35.49 8.72 -20.71
CA LYS A 418 35.31 7.79 -19.56
C LYS A 418 36.45 7.83 -18.55
N LEU A 419 37.19 8.92 -18.46
CA LEU A 419 38.32 9.16 -17.58
C LEU A 419 38.15 10.46 -16.81
N MET A 420 38.83 10.54 -15.67
CA MET A 420 39.06 11.73 -14.87
C MET A 420 40.51 11.74 -14.42
N SER A 421 41.19 12.89 -14.47
CA SER A 421 42.56 13.00 -14.01
C SER A 421 42.75 14.22 -13.11
N THR A 422 43.61 14.06 -12.09
CA THR A 422 43.95 15.13 -11.13
C THR A 422 45.45 15.17 -10.94
N LEU A 423 46.02 16.38 -10.79
CA LEU A 423 47.46 16.62 -10.61
C LEU A 423 47.76 16.97 -9.16
N HIS A 424 48.75 16.32 -8.59
CA HIS A 424 49.17 16.49 -7.21
C HIS A 424 50.70 16.55 -7.10
N GLU A 425 51.19 17.09 -6.01
CA GLU A 425 52.61 16.94 -5.63
C GLU A 425 52.75 15.81 -4.61
N ILE A 426 53.32 14.67 -5.02
CA ILE A 426 53.46 13.48 -4.18
C ILE A 426 54.95 13.17 -4.04
N ALA A 427 55.45 13.15 -2.82
CA ALA A 427 56.87 12.92 -2.47
C ALA A 427 57.82 13.82 -3.27
N GLY A 428 57.48 15.10 -3.48
CA GLY A 428 58.25 16.08 -4.23
C GLY A 428 58.27 15.89 -5.75
N LYS A 429 57.33 15.07 -6.29
CA LYS A 429 57.16 14.85 -7.72
C LYS A 429 55.75 15.26 -8.15
N THR A 430 55.64 15.94 -9.27
CA THR A 430 54.37 16.26 -9.90
C THR A 430 53.78 14.98 -10.49
N THR A 431 52.70 14.48 -9.90
CA THR A 431 52.06 13.19 -10.24
C THR A 431 50.62 13.39 -10.73
N LEU A 432 50.36 12.92 -11.92
CA LEU A 432 49.03 12.82 -12.49
C LEU A 432 48.41 11.49 -12.02
N LEU A 433 47.24 11.57 -11.40
CA LEU A 433 46.43 10.43 -11.02
C LEU A 433 45.23 10.36 -11.94
N THR A 434 44.95 9.20 -12.52
CA THR A 434 43.88 8.99 -13.47
C THR A 434 43.00 7.81 -13.03
N LYS A 435 41.69 8.04 -12.99
CA LYS A 435 40.71 6.95 -12.79
C LYS A 435 39.73 6.84 -13.94
N GLY A 436 39.21 5.67 -14.19
CA GLY A 436 38.16 5.50 -15.21
C GLY A 436 37.82 4.09 -15.57
N ALA A 437 37.16 3.95 -16.72
CA ALA A 437 36.75 2.67 -17.25
C ALA A 437 37.96 1.78 -17.59
N PRO A 438 38.00 0.52 -17.11
CA PRO A 438 39.15 -0.34 -17.28
C PRO A 438 39.54 -0.58 -18.75
N ASP A 439 38.55 -0.70 -19.64
CA ASP A 439 38.72 -0.92 -21.09
C ASP A 439 39.45 0.25 -21.77
N VAL A 440 39.19 1.45 -21.32
CA VAL A 440 39.82 2.66 -21.86
C VAL A 440 41.19 2.91 -21.21
N LEU A 441 41.26 2.85 -19.87
CA LEU A 441 42.45 3.21 -19.12
C LEU A 441 43.61 2.24 -19.39
N LEU A 442 43.34 0.93 -19.47
CA LEU A 442 44.36 -0.07 -19.77
C LEU A 442 45.00 0.12 -21.14
N GLY A 443 44.26 0.57 -22.15
CA GLY A 443 44.80 0.90 -23.46
C GLY A 443 45.75 2.09 -23.47
N ARG A 444 45.79 2.85 -22.35
CA ARG A 444 46.70 4.03 -22.19
C ARG A 444 47.84 3.77 -21.23
N CYS A 445 47.91 2.54 -20.66
CA CYS A 445 49.00 2.16 -19.78
C CYS A 445 50.13 1.47 -20.51
N SER A 446 51.35 1.97 -20.32
CA SER A 446 52.62 1.36 -20.85
C SER A 446 53.35 0.54 -19.78
N SER A 447 52.97 0.65 -18.49
CA SER A 447 53.58 -0.03 -17.35
C SER A 447 52.55 -0.35 -16.28
N ALA A 448 52.94 -1.19 -15.32
CA ALA A 448 52.11 -1.57 -14.15
C ALA A 448 52.93 -1.54 -12.86
N LYS A 449 52.29 -1.21 -11.73
CA LYS A 449 52.93 -1.16 -10.42
C LYS A 449 52.82 -2.53 -9.75
N ALA A 450 53.96 -3.22 -9.56
CA ALA A 450 54.10 -4.45 -8.84
C ALA A 450 54.69 -4.20 -7.44
N GLU A 451 54.61 -5.17 -6.53
CA GLU A 451 55.27 -5.07 -5.20
C GLU A 451 56.76 -4.79 -5.30
N THR A 452 57.43 -5.22 -6.37
CA THR A 452 58.87 -5.04 -6.63
C THR A 452 59.19 -3.73 -7.31
N GLY A 453 58.18 -2.90 -7.68
CA GLY A 453 58.35 -1.61 -8.41
C GLY A 453 57.58 -1.60 -9.70
N VAL A 454 57.82 -0.57 -10.53
CA VAL A 454 57.17 -0.40 -11.83
C VAL A 454 57.78 -1.39 -12.84
N VAL A 455 56.90 -2.16 -13.52
CA VAL A 455 57.25 -3.14 -14.55
C VAL A 455 56.59 -2.76 -15.89
N PRO A 456 57.19 -3.07 -17.05
CA PRO A 456 56.52 -2.86 -18.33
C PRO A 456 55.19 -3.64 -18.46
N MET A 457 54.24 -3.09 -19.20
CA MET A 457 52.96 -3.75 -19.47
C MET A 457 53.16 -4.86 -20.52
N GLU A 458 53.62 -6.03 -20.09
CA GLU A 458 53.74 -7.21 -20.94
C GLU A 458 52.39 -7.91 -21.15
N ASP A 459 52.28 -8.69 -22.24
CA ASP A 459 51.05 -9.45 -22.57
C ASP A 459 50.55 -10.36 -21.42
N ALA A 460 51.45 -10.90 -20.59
CA ALA A 460 51.11 -11.73 -19.44
C ALA A 460 50.39 -10.90 -18.37
N ILE A 461 50.92 -9.71 -18.03
CA ILE A 461 50.32 -8.78 -17.04
C ILE A 461 48.99 -8.25 -17.55
N ALA A 462 48.92 -7.83 -18.82
CA ALA A 462 47.64 -7.38 -19.39
C ALA A 462 46.57 -8.47 -19.34
N LYS A 463 46.93 -9.72 -19.65
CA LYS A 463 46.01 -10.87 -19.57
C LYS A 463 45.54 -11.13 -18.14
N GLU A 464 46.41 -11.02 -17.15
CA GLU A 464 46.03 -11.17 -15.73
C GLU A 464 45.03 -10.09 -15.31
N ILE A 465 45.28 -8.84 -15.64
CA ILE A 465 44.36 -7.73 -15.32
C ILE A 465 43.00 -7.91 -16.02
N HIS A 466 43.02 -8.27 -17.33
CA HIS A 466 41.76 -8.55 -18.04
C HIS A 466 40.99 -9.72 -17.48
N ALA A 467 41.67 -10.80 -17.07
CA ALA A 467 41.04 -11.94 -16.43
C ALA A 467 40.38 -11.52 -15.10
N GLN A 468 41.04 -10.63 -14.33
CA GLN A 468 40.49 -10.14 -13.06
C GLN A 468 39.30 -9.19 -13.27
N ILE A 469 39.34 -8.33 -14.27
CA ILE A 469 38.18 -7.51 -14.68
C ILE A 469 36.99 -8.39 -15.06
N ALA A 470 37.23 -9.44 -15.84
CA ALA A 470 36.19 -10.39 -16.23
C ALA A 470 35.62 -11.14 -15.02
N ALA A 471 36.47 -11.55 -14.07
CA ALA A 471 36.04 -12.20 -12.84
C ALA A 471 35.15 -11.28 -11.98
N PHE A 472 35.56 -10.05 -11.74
CA PHE A 472 34.77 -9.06 -11.01
C PHE A 472 33.45 -8.73 -11.73
N SER A 473 33.48 -8.58 -13.04
CA SER A 473 32.28 -8.35 -13.85
C SER A 473 31.31 -9.52 -13.79
N ALA A 474 31.82 -10.77 -13.77
CA ALA A 474 30.99 -11.97 -13.65
C ALA A 474 30.30 -12.07 -12.27
N GLU A 475 30.89 -11.47 -11.23
CA GLU A 475 30.27 -11.30 -9.91
C GLU A 475 29.25 -10.14 -9.88
N GLY A 476 29.08 -9.40 -10.96
CA GLY A 476 28.19 -8.24 -11.05
C GLY A 476 28.77 -6.95 -10.47
N LEU A 477 30.08 -6.90 -10.25
CA LEU A 477 30.74 -5.73 -9.70
C LEU A 477 31.06 -4.71 -10.81
N ARG A 478 30.86 -3.43 -10.52
CA ARG A 478 31.33 -2.31 -11.33
C ARG A 478 32.82 -2.08 -11.02
N VAL A 479 33.65 -2.12 -12.03
CA VAL A 479 35.12 -1.99 -11.88
C VAL A 479 35.57 -0.61 -12.32
N LEU A 480 36.37 0.05 -11.50
CA LEU A 480 37.17 1.23 -11.83
C LEU A 480 38.65 0.86 -11.84
N ALA A 481 39.37 1.36 -12.83
CA ALA A 481 40.81 1.25 -12.88
C ALA A 481 41.45 2.57 -12.46
N PHE A 482 42.66 2.45 -11.89
CA PHE A 482 43.48 3.56 -11.41
C PHE A 482 44.89 3.46 -12.03
N ALA A 483 45.44 4.60 -12.39
CA ALA A 483 46.77 4.73 -12.95
C ALA A 483 47.40 6.06 -12.57
N GLU A 484 48.72 6.10 -12.53
CA GLU A 484 49.52 7.26 -12.21
C GLU A 484 50.58 7.57 -13.29
N LYS A 485 51.03 8.83 -13.38
CA LYS A 485 52.15 9.23 -14.21
C LYS A 485 52.90 10.40 -13.56
N THR A 486 54.21 10.28 -13.45
CA THR A 486 55.06 11.41 -13.03
C THR A 486 55.30 12.35 -14.19
N LEU A 487 54.97 13.60 -14.03
CA LEU A 487 55.27 14.64 -15.02
C LEU A 487 56.54 15.36 -14.65
N PRO A 488 57.41 15.80 -15.62
CA PRO A 488 58.68 16.44 -15.36
C PRO A 488 58.53 17.84 -14.76
N GLU A 489 57.45 18.56 -15.08
CA GLU A 489 57.20 19.92 -14.62
C GLU A 489 55.72 20.17 -14.41
N ASN A 490 55.36 21.11 -13.51
CA ASN A 490 54.01 21.60 -13.32
C ASN A 490 53.61 22.55 -14.46
N ARG A 491 53.02 22.03 -15.53
CA ARG A 491 52.49 22.74 -16.68
C ARG A 491 51.00 22.53 -16.83
N PRO A 492 50.29 23.33 -17.61
CA PRO A 492 48.86 23.05 -17.89
C PRO A 492 48.66 21.62 -18.42
N LEU A 493 47.70 20.89 -17.83
CA LEU A 493 47.35 19.55 -18.26
C LEU A 493 46.66 19.57 -19.63
N THR A 494 47.00 18.57 -20.43
CA THR A 494 46.35 18.30 -21.72
C THR A 494 45.84 16.86 -21.76
N LEU A 495 44.95 16.58 -22.71
CA LEU A 495 44.43 15.21 -22.91
C LEU A 495 45.51 14.20 -23.33
N GLU A 496 46.64 14.69 -23.86
CA GLU A 496 47.80 13.86 -24.26
C GLU A 496 48.54 13.30 -23.03
N ASP A 497 48.43 13.96 -21.88
CA ASP A 497 49.05 13.49 -20.64
C ASP A 497 48.45 12.21 -20.07
N GLU A 498 47.22 11.91 -20.46
CA GLU A 498 46.53 10.66 -20.13
C GLU A 498 47.01 9.43 -20.95
N ASN A 499 48.19 9.49 -21.54
CA ASN A 499 48.85 8.35 -22.20
C ASN A 499 50.16 7.99 -21.49
N ASP A 500 50.67 6.81 -21.76
CA ASP A 500 51.88 6.24 -21.10
C ASP A 500 51.78 6.24 -19.59
N LEU A 501 50.64 5.80 -19.08
CA LEU A 501 50.33 5.68 -17.67
C LEU A 501 50.91 4.40 -17.05
N THR A 502 51.06 4.39 -15.73
CA THR A 502 51.43 3.23 -14.92
C THR A 502 50.16 2.73 -14.22
N PHE A 503 49.72 1.55 -14.57
CA PHE A 503 48.55 0.93 -13.90
C PHE A 503 48.87 0.66 -12.42
N VAL A 504 47.97 1.08 -11.51
CA VAL A 504 48.11 0.91 -10.06
C VAL A 504 47.19 -0.18 -9.54
N GLY A 505 45.90 -0.20 -9.96
CA GLY A 505 44.98 -1.23 -9.47
C GLY A 505 43.56 -1.05 -9.96
N LEU A 506 42.70 -1.99 -9.49
CA LEU A 506 41.28 -1.98 -9.73
C LEU A 506 40.55 -1.87 -8.40
N ILE A 507 39.45 -1.13 -8.37
CA ILE A 507 38.47 -1.15 -7.28
C ILE A 507 37.14 -1.60 -7.85
N ALA A 508 36.57 -2.62 -7.24
CA ALA A 508 35.33 -3.25 -7.64
C ALA A 508 34.22 -3.03 -6.60
N MET A 509 33.10 -2.49 -7.04
CA MET A 509 32.00 -2.06 -6.18
C MET A 509 30.66 -2.47 -6.72
N MET A 510 29.65 -2.53 -5.87
CA MET A 510 28.25 -2.76 -6.23
C MET A 510 27.34 -2.06 -5.24
N ASP A 511 26.07 -1.91 -5.62
CA ASP A 511 24.97 -1.65 -4.69
C ASP A 511 24.54 -2.99 -4.08
N PRO A 512 24.90 -3.28 -2.81
CA PRO A 512 24.69 -4.61 -2.24
C PRO A 512 23.22 -4.87 -1.95
N PRO A 513 22.78 -6.13 -2.05
CA PRO A 513 21.45 -6.49 -1.56
C PRO A 513 21.29 -6.14 -0.07
N ARG A 514 20.07 -5.77 0.31
CA ARG A 514 19.72 -5.65 1.74
C ARG A 514 19.82 -7.02 2.41
N GLU A 515 20.22 -7.08 3.65
CA GLU A 515 20.38 -8.34 4.41
C GLU A 515 19.08 -9.16 4.43
N GLU A 516 17.94 -8.50 4.55
CA GLU A 516 16.64 -9.14 4.63
C GLU A 516 16.09 -9.61 3.28
N SER A 517 16.66 -9.14 2.15
CA SER A 517 16.10 -9.42 0.81
C SER A 517 16.07 -10.92 0.48
N ALA A 518 17.13 -11.66 0.80
CA ALA A 518 17.19 -13.09 0.55
C ALA A 518 16.11 -13.85 1.34
N ALA A 519 15.95 -13.53 2.64
CA ALA A 519 14.93 -14.13 3.49
C ALA A 519 13.51 -13.76 3.02
N ALA A 520 13.31 -12.53 2.58
CA ALA A 520 12.03 -12.05 2.06
C ALA A 520 11.66 -12.75 0.75
N VAL A 521 12.61 -12.93 -0.17
CA VAL A 521 12.42 -13.68 -1.43
C VAL A 521 12.07 -15.14 -1.14
N ALA A 522 12.77 -15.79 -0.19
CA ALA A 522 12.44 -17.15 0.24
C ALA A 522 11.02 -17.24 0.82
N ASN A 523 10.60 -16.27 1.62
CA ASN A 523 9.25 -16.16 2.15
C ASN A 523 8.19 -15.94 1.05
N CYS A 524 8.47 -15.12 0.03
CA CYS A 524 7.60 -14.98 -1.15
C CYS A 524 7.37 -16.33 -1.82
N ARG A 525 8.43 -17.08 -2.10
CA ARG A 525 8.33 -18.40 -2.74
C ARG A 525 7.55 -19.40 -1.90
N ARG A 526 7.81 -19.44 -0.59
CA ARG A 526 7.03 -20.26 0.35
C ARG A 526 5.56 -19.89 0.37
N ALA A 527 5.26 -18.61 0.17
CA ALA A 527 3.90 -18.08 0.06
C ALA A 527 3.24 -18.34 -1.30
N GLY A 528 3.92 -19.03 -2.23
CA GLY A 528 3.46 -19.26 -3.59
C GLY A 528 3.48 -18.00 -4.46
N ILE A 529 4.25 -17.00 -4.08
CA ILE A 529 4.41 -15.73 -4.82
C ILE A 529 5.71 -15.81 -5.61
N ARG A 530 5.64 -15.45 -6.89
CA ARG A 530 6.81 -15.37 -7.74
C ARG A 530 7.44 -13.99 -7.68
N PRO A 531 8.65 -13.83 -7.12
CA PRO A 531 9.40 -12.59 -7.22
C PRO A 531 10.06 -12.52 -8.61
N VAL A 532 10.02 -11.33 -9.21
CA VAL A 532 10.60 -11.02 -10.53
C VAL A 532 11.39 -9.74 -10.38
N MET A 533 12.63 -9.71 -10.84
CA MET A 533 13.47 -8.50 -10.84
C MET A 533 13.34 -7.76 -12.17
N ILE A 534 13.14 -6.46 -12.09
CA ILE A 534 13.08 -5.56 -13.26
C ILE A 534 14.07 -4.43 -13.00
N THR A 535 15.03 -4.18 -13.90
CA THR A 535 16.07 -3.18 -13.67
C THR A 535 16.60 -2.54 -14.95
N GLY A 536 17.10 -1.32 -14.84
CA GLY A 536 17.90 -0.66 -15.88
C GLY A 536 19.33 -1.19 -16.00
N ASP A 537 19.81 -1.98 -15.06
CA ASP A 537 21.18 -2.53 -15.03
C ASP A 537 21.44 -3.54 -16.15
N HIS A 538 22.74 -3.77 -16.38
CA HIS A 538 23.19 -4.80 -17.29
C HIS A 538 22.79 -6.20 -16.83
N LYS A 539 22.49 -7.10 -17.78
CA LYS A 539 22.01 -8.48 -17.55
C LYS A 539 22.93 -9.29 -16.61
N VAL A 540 24.26 -9.11 -16.73
CA VAL A 540 25.24 -9.83 -15.89
C VAL A 540 25.10 -9.42 -14.43
N THR A 541 25.08 -8.11 -14.13
CA THR A 541 24.93 -7.55 -12.79
C THR A 541 23.58 -7.95 -12.19
N ALA A 542 22.48 -7.76 -12.95
CA ALA A 542 21.14 -8.13 -12.51
C ALA A 542 21.03 -9.63 -12.19
N SER A 543 21.62 -10.50 -13.02
CA SER A 543 21.61 -11.94 -12.82
C SER A 543 22.43 -12.36 -11.61
N ALA A 544 23.59 -11.73 -11.37
CA ALA A 544 24.43 -12.03 -10.21
C ALA A 544 23.70 -11.71 -8.89
N ILE A 545 23.11 -10.51 -8.80
CA ILE A 545 22.30 -10.09 -7.64
C ILE A 545 21.09 -11.00 -7.47
N ALA A 546 20.34 -11.27 -8.56
CA ALA A 546 19.14 -12.10 -8.52
C ALA A 546 19.44 -13.54 -8.07
N LYS A 547 20.60 -14.10 -8.45
CA LYS A 547 21.08 -15.40 -7.97
C LYS A 547 21.40 -15.34 -6.47
N LYS A 548 22.13 -14.32 -6.03
CA LYS A 548 22.55 -14.14 -4.64
C LYS A 548 21.35 -14.05 -3.67
N ILE A 549 20.25 -13.38 -4.07
CA ILE A 549 19.04 -13.27 -3.25
C ILE A 549 17.98 -14.36 -3.55
N GLY A 550 18.23 -15.26 -4.50
CA GLY A 550 17.35 -16.39 -4.80
C GLY A 550 16.16 -16.09 -5.72
N ILE A 551 16.14 -14.96 -6.42
CA ILE A 551 15.14 -14.64 -7.46
C ILE A 551 15.37 -15.48 -8.73
N LEU A 552 16.61 -15.54 -9.21
CA LEU A 552 16.98 -16.33 -10.37
C LEU A 552 17.38 -17.73 -9.92
N GLN A 553 16.62 -18.74 -10.33
CA GLN A 553 16.87 -20.15 -10.03
C GLN A 553 17.34 -20.91 -11.28
N GLU A 554 17.79 -22.14 -11.09
CA GLU A 554 18.16 -23.02 -12.19
C GLU A 554 16.94 -23.27 -13.09
N GLY A 555 17.11 -23.03 -14.40
CA GLY A 555 16.02 -23.11 -15.38
C GLY A 555 15.24 -21.83 -15.61
N ASP A 556 15.40 -20.79 -14.78
CA ASP A 556 14.81 -19.47 -15.01
C ASP A 556 15.61 -18.68 -16.05
N LEU A 557 14.93 -17.82 -16.80
CA LEU A 557 15.52 -16.96 -17.83
C LEU A 557 15.78 -15.54 -17.31
N ALA A 558 16.87 -14.96 -17.78
CA ALA A 558 17.15 -13.53 -17.71
C ALA A 558 17.11 -12.95 -19.14
N VAL A 559 16.35 -11.87 -19.36
CA VAL A 559 16.10 -11.26 -20.67
C VAL A 559 16.50 -9.78 -20.65
N GLU A 560 17.08 -9.29 -21.74
CA GLU A 560 17.37 -7.86 -21.93
C GLU A 560 16.22 -7.12 -22.64
N GLY A 561 16.13 -5.80 -22.43
CA GLY A 561 15.15 -4.95 -23.09
C GLY A 561 15.13 -5.09 -24.61
N ALA A 562 16.29 -5.21 -25.25
CA ALA A 562 16.41 -5.43 -26.69
C ALA A 562 15.84 -6.78 -27.16
N GLU A 563 15.93 -7.84 -26.31
CA GLU A 563 15.28 -9.12 -26.57
C GLU A 563 13.76 -9.03 -26.39
N LEU A 564 13.32 -8.28 -25.36
CA LEU A 564 11.92 -8.04 -25.05
C LEU A 564 11.22 -7.23 -26.16
N GLU A 565 11.91 -6.26 -26.75
CA GLU A 565 11.39 -5.42 -27.84
C GLU A 565 11.08 -6.25 -29.11
N ARG A 566 11.85 -7.31 -29.35
CA ARG A 566 11.63 -8.23 -30.49
C ARG A 566 10.48 -9.22 -30.24
N MET A 567 10.03 -9.38 -28.98
CA MET A 567 8.92 -10.26 -28.65
C MET A 567 7.60 -9.55 -28.87
N THR A 568 6.66 -10.24 -29.50
CA THR A 568 5.25 -9.82 -29.51
C THR A 568 4.63 -10.00 -28.13
N ASP A 569 3.53 -9.30 -27.86
CA ASP A 569 2.83 -9.43 -26.56
C ASP A 569 2.32 -10.86 -26.31
N GLU A 570 1.90 -11.56 -27.36
CA GLU A 570 1.49 -12.98 -27.27
C GLU A 570 2.67 -13.92 -26.93
N GLU A 571 3.86 -13.64 -27.46
CA GLU A 571 5.07 -14.42 -27.13
C GLU A 571 5.52 -14.13 -25.70
N LEU A 572 5.51 -12.86 -25.30
CA LEU A 572 5.82 -12.48 -23.92
C LEU A 572 4.85 -13.14 -22.95
N LYS A 573 3.56 -13.13 -23.21
CA LYS A 573 2.54 -13.79 -22.39
C LYS A 573 2.80 -15.28 -22.19
N LYS A 574 3.29 -15.98 -23.21
CA LYS A 574 3.65 -17.41 -23.11
C LYS A 574 4.93 -17.63 -22.30
N LYS A 575 5.92 -16.75 -22.43
CA LYS A 575 7.26 -16.90 -21.82
C LYS A 575 7.40 -16.27 -20.44
N VAL A 576 6.53 -15.31 -20.07
CA VAL A 576 6.63 -14.52 -18.84
C VAL A 576 6.81 -15.38 -17.58
N ARG A 577 6.22 -16.58 -17.55
CA ARG A 577 6.35 -17.52 -16.42
C ARG A 577 7.73 -18.16 -16.30
N GLN A 578 8.58 -18.08 -17.32
CA GLN A 578 9.94 -18.63 -17.32
C GLN A 578 10.98 -17.56 -17.02
N ILE A 579 10.61 -16.27 -17.14
CA ILE A 579 11.52 -15.16 -16.97
C ILE A 579 11.42 -14.64 -15.52
N SER A 580 12.56 -14.58 -14.83
CA SER A 580 12.68 -14.07 -13.46
C SER A 580 13.44 -12.75 -13.38
N VAL A 581 14.21 -12.39 -14.45
CA VAL A 581 15.02 -11.17 -14.49
C VAL A 581 14.83 -10.47 -15.82
N TYR A 582 14.51 -9.18 -15.76
CA TYR A 582 14.46 -8.29 -16.92
C TYR A 582 15.49 -7.16 -16.70
N ALA A 583 16.47 -7.06 -17.60
CA ALA A 583 17.61 -6.15 -17.54
C ALA A 583 17.54 -5.10 -18.65
N ARG A 584 18.10 -3.90 -18.43
CA ARG A 584 18.09 -2.78 -19.40
C ARG A 584 16.73 -2.49 -20.00
N VAL A 585 15.69 -2.45 -19.15
CA VAL A 585 14.31 -2.22 -19.57
C VAL A 585 13.92 -0.75 -19.54
N SER A 586 13.15 -0.31 -20.54
CA SER A 586 12.51 0.99 -20.59
C SER A 586 11.21 1.01 -19.74
N PRO A 587 10.65 2.19 -19.45
CA PRO A 587 9.35 2.32 -18.79
C PRO A 587 8.21 1.57 -19.50
N GLU A 588 8.19 1.58 -20.83
CA GLU A 588 7.21 0.86 -21.66
C GLU A 588 7.32 -0.65 -21.48
N HIS A 589 8.55 -1.16 -21.38
CA HIS A 589 8.79 -2.57 -21.10
C HIS A 589 8.21 -2.98 -19.74
N LYS A 590 8.35 -2.13 -18.70
CA LYS A 590 7.78 -2.40 -17.36
C LYS A 590 6.26 -2.58 -17.44
N ILE A 591 5.56 -1.72 -18.21
CA ILE A 591 4.10 -1.84 -18.42
C ILE A 591 3.75 -3.16 -19.12
N ARG A 592 4.47 -3.53 -20.20
CA ARG A 592 4.25 -4.75 -20.97
C ARG A 592 4.43 -6.01 -20.11
N ILE A 593 5.46 -6.04 -19.26
CA ILE A 593 5.73 -7.15 -18.33
C ILE A 593 4.56 -7.30 -17.33
N VAL A 594 4.14 -6.22 -16.69
CA VAL A 594 3.01 -6.22 -15.74
C VAL A 594 1.73 -6.72 -16.41
N ARG A 595 1.42 -6.20 -17.61
CA ARG A 595 0.25 -6.61 -18.38
C ARG A 595 0.28 -8.09 -18.75
N ALA A 596 1.44 -8.62 -19.20
CA ALA A 596 1.60 -10.03 -19.54
C ALA A 596 1.32 -10.96 -18.34
N TRP A 597 1.72 -10.59 -17.14
CA TRP A 597 1.37 -11.30 -15.91
C TRP A 597 -0.13 -11.23 -15.60
N GLN A 598 -0.74 -10.06 -15.70
CA GLN A 598 -2.18 -9.86 -15.46
C GLN A 598 -3.03 -10.67 -16.44
N GLU A 599 -2.66 -10.70 -17.73
CA GLU A 599 -3.34 -11.51 -18.76
C GLU A 599 -3.20 -13.01 -18.55
N ASN A 600 -2.19 -13.46 -17.81
CA ASN A 600 -2.07 -14.85 -17.34
C ASN A 600 -2.90 -15.14 -16.07
N GLY A 601 -3.78 -14.21 -15.65
CA GLY A 601 -4.66 -14.34 -14.47
C GLY A 601 -3.95 -14.17 -13.14
N CYS A 602 -2.77 -13.56 -13.13
CA CYS A 602 -2.01 -13.26 -11.92
C CYS A 602 -2.41 -11.89 -11.33
N ILE A 603 -2.48 -11.79 -10.01
CA ILE A 603 -2.54 -10.52 -9.29
C ILE A 603 -1.11 -10.04 -9.12
N THR A 604 -0.77 -8.93 -9.75
CA THR A 604 0.60 -8.45 -9.90
C THR A 604 0.83 -7.20 -9.05
N ALA A 605 1.83 -7.27 -8.17
CA ALA A 605 2.40 -6.11 -7.51
C ALA A 605 3.62 -5.60 -8.30
N MET A 606 3.81 -4.29 -8.36
CA MET A 606 4.97 -3.63 -8.97
C MET A 606 5.56 -2.64 -7.99
N THR A 607 6.88 -2.68 -7.76
CA THR A 607 7.59 -1.69 -6.97
C THR A 607 8.37 -0.73 -7.87
N GLY A 608 8.54 0.51 -7.42
CA GLY A 608 9.37 1.50 -8.10
C GLY A 608 9.56 2.74 -7.25
N ASP A 609 10.58 3.52 -7.56
CA ASP A 609 10.95 4.75 -6.85
C ASP A 609 10.99 5.99 -7.78
N GLY A 610 11.15 5.78 -9.09
CA GLY A 610 11.33 6.84 -10.07
C GLY A 610 10.07 7.23 -10.86
N VAL A 611 10.20 8.34 -11.58
CA VAL A 611 9.20 8.82 -12.56
C VAL A 611 8.94 7.75 -13.64
N ASN A 612 10.00 7.04 -14.03
CA ASN A 612 9.97 5.98 -15.04
C ASN A 612 9.12 4.76 -14.64
N ASP A 613 8.86 4.61 -13.33
CA ASP A 613 8.07 3.51 -12.78
C ASP A 613 6.58 3.84 -12.69
N ALA A 614 6.24 5.12 -12.60
CA ALA A 614 4.88 5.56 -12.33
C ALA A 614 3.82 4.94 -13.27
N PRO A 615 4.04 4.82 -14.59
CA PRO A 615 3.08 4.16 -15.47
C PRO A 615 2.88 2.68 -15.15
N ALA A 616 3.95 1.96 -14.81
CA ALA A 616 3.88 0.54 -14.43
C ALA A 616 3.25 0.35 -13.04
N LEU A 617 3.53 1.25 -12.08
CA LEU A 617 2.87 1.29 -10.77
C LEU A 617 1.36 1.48 -10.89
N LYS A 618 0.93 2.35 -11.80
CA LYS A 618 -0.50 2.62 -12.08
C LYS A 618 -1.18 1.45 -12.82
N GLN A 619 -0.45 0.75 -13.69
CA GLN A 619 -0.92 -0.43 -14.42
C GLN A 619 -1.12 -1.63 -13.51
N ALA A 620 -0.23 -1.86 -12.54
CA ALA A 620 -0.26 -3.00 -11.63
C ALA A 620 -1.55 -3.04 -10.80
N ASP A 621 -1.94 -4.24 -10.35
CA ASP A 621 -3.05 -4.38 -9.39
C ASP A 621 -2.71 -3.68 -8.08
N ILE A 622 -1.42 -3.69 -7.73
CA ILE A 622 -0.87 -2.99 -6.57
C ILE A 622 0.44 -2.32 -6.97
N GLY A 623 0.41 -1.02 -7.23
CA GLY A 623 1.63 -0.22 -7.30
C GLY A 623 2.16 0.07 -5.90
N ILE A 624 3.46 -0.09 -5.70
CA ILE A 624 4.15 0.08 -4.41
C ILE A 624 5.30 1.07 -4.62
N ALA A 625 5.23 2.23 -4.00
CA ALA A 625 6.29 3.22 -4.06
C ALA A 625 7.20 3.16 -2.82
N MET A 626 8.44 3.58 -3.01
CA MET A 626 9.38 3.81 -1.91
C MET A 626 9.01 5.12 -1.20
N GLY A 627 9.14 5.15 0.12
CA GLY A 627 8.78 6.31 0.95
C GLY A 627 9.94 7.28 1.14
N ILE A 628 11.16 6.76 1.25
CA ILE A 628 12.39 7.54 1.46
C ILE A 628 12.98 7.97 0.11
N THR A 629 13.30 7.02 -0.76
CA THR A 629 13.96 7.27 -2.06
C THR A 629 12.96 7.58 -3.18
N GLY A 630 11.67 7.26 -2.97
CA GLY A 630 10.65 7.42 -4.01
C GLY A 630 10.31 8.88 -4.31
N THR A 631 10.23 9.20 -5.60
CA THR A 631 9.75 10.51 -6.08
C THR A 631 8.26 10.69 -5.78
N GLU A 632 7.79 11.94 -5.66
CA GLU A 632 6.37 12.21 -5.42
C GLU A 632 5.48 11.66 -6.56
N VAL A 633 5.99 11.64 -7.79
CA VAL A 633 5.32 11.03 -8.95
C VAL A 633 5.08 9.53 -8.73
N SER A 634 6.09 8.79 -8.25
CA SER A 634 5.95 7.36 -7.95
C SER A 634 4.99 7.12 -6.79
N LYS A 635 5.08 7.94 -5.73
CA LYS A 635 4.18 7.88 -4.57
C LYS A 635 2.73 8.17 -4.95
N ASP A 636 2.49 9.11 -5.87
CA ASP A 636 1.13 9.42 -6.33
C ASP A 636 0.53 8.30 -7.19
N ALA A 637 1.31 7.70 -8.08
CA ALA A 637 0.88 6.59 -8.91
C ALA A 637 0.57 5.32 -8.09
N ALA A 638 1.22 5.14 -6.94
CA ALA A 638 1.15 3.93 -6.14
C ALA A 638 -0.17 3.79 -5.33
N ALA A 639 -0.51 2.55 -5.02
CA ALA A 639 -1.59 2.20 -4.10
C ALA A 639 -1.10 1.96 -2.66
N MET A 640 0.21 1.71 -2.49
CA MET A 640 0.88 1.50 -1.20
C MET A 640 2.25 2.20 -1.21
N ILE A 641 2.67 2.74 -0.06
CA ILE A 641 3.98 3.36 0.14
C ILE A 641 4.71 2.63 1.27
N LEU A 642 5.98 2.28 1.06
CA LEU A 642 6.87 1.68 2.06
C LEU A 642 7.68 2.77 2.74
N THR A 643 7.44 3.05 4.01
CA THR A 643 8.18 4.10 4.74
C THR A 643 9.61 3.71 5.13
N ASP A 644 10.00 2.46 4.91
CA ASP A 644 11.32 1.90 5.19
C ASP A 644 12.05 1.42 3.91
N ASP A 645 11.47 1.62 2.75
CA ASP A 645 11.98 1.19 1.44
C ASP A 645 12.41 -0.29 1.40
N ASN A 646 11.78 -1.15 2.20
CA ASN A 646 12.23 -2.51 2.41
C ASN A 646 11.29 -3.53 1.76
N PHE A 647 11.82 -4.36 0.86
CA PHE A 647 11.07 -5.44 0.20
C PHE A 647 10.43 -6.42 1.21
N ALA A 648 11.07 -6.67 2.37
CA ALA A 648 10.52 -7.54 3.40
C ALA A 648 9.20 -7.02 3.98
N THR A 649 8.98 -5.72 3.96
CA THR A 649 7.72 -5.09 4.40
C THR A 649 6.56 -5.43 3.47
N ILE A 650 6.81 -5.62 2.17
CA ILE A 650 5.79 -6.09 1.21
C ILE A 650 5.29 -7.48 1.62
N VAL A 651 6.19 -8.38 1.99
CA VAL A 651 5.85 -9.74 2.42
C VAL A 651 4.99 -9.73 3.68
N LYS A 652 5.33 -8.86 4.64
CA LYS A 652 4.52 -8.63 5.85
C LYS A 652 3.13 -8.08 5.50
N ALA A 653 3.05 -7.13 4.56
CA ALA A 653 1.80 -6.55 4.09
C ALA A 653 0.92 -7.61 3.40
N VAL A 654 1.51 -8.51 2.59
CA VAL A 654 0.79 -9.66 2.00
C VAL A 654 0.22 -10.58 3.09
N ALA A 655 1.01 -10.93 4.11
CA ALA A 655 0.53 -11.76 5.23
C ALA A 655 -0.64 -11.07 5.95
N ASN A 656 -0.55 -9.76 6.19
CA ASN A 656 -1.65 -8.98 6.79
C ASN A 656 -2.88 -8.94 5.88
N GLY A 657 -2.72 -8.75 4.57
CA GLY A 657 -3.84 -8.80 3.61
C GLY A 657 -4.57 -10.14 3.63
N ARG A 658 -3.84 -11.26 3.70
CA ARG A 658 -4.40 -12.62 3.87
C ARG A 658 -5.17 -12.76 5.18
N ASN A 659 -4.65 -12.20 6.28
CA ASN A 659 -5.32 -12.21 7.57
C ASN A 659 -6.63 -11.41 7.54
N VAL A 660 -6.58 -10.19 7.02
CA VAL A 660 -7.76 -9.31 6.90
C VAL A 660 -8.86 -9.99 6.08
N TYR A 661 -8.51 -10.56 4.93
CA TYR A 661 -9.49 -11.30 4.12
C TYR A 661 -10.09 -12.50 4.86
N THR A 662 -9.25 -13.27 5.57
CA THR A 662 -9.71 -14.43 6.36
C THR A 662 -10.67 -14.00 7.45
N ASN A 663 -10.38 -12.92 8.14
CA ASN A 663 -11.20 -12.37 9.20
C ASN A 663 -12.54 -11.86 8.66
N ILE A 664 -12.52 -11.11 7.55
CA ILE A 664 -13.74 -10.67 6.85
C ILE A 664 -14.59 -11.89 6.46
N LYS A 665 -14.01 -12.91 5.85
CA LYS A 665 -14.70 -14.15 5.47
C LYS A 665 -15.31 -14.87 6.67
N ASN A 666 -14.61 -14.91 7.80
CA ASN A 666 -15.11 -15.51 9.03
C ASN A 666 -16.27 -14.71 9.65
N SER A 667 -16.19 -13.38 9.64
CA SER A 667 -17.27 -12.49 10.09
C SER A 667 -18.52 -12.64 9.22
N ILE A 668 -18.35 -12.73 7.91
CA ILE A 668 -19.45 -13.00 6.97
C ILE A 668 -20.07 -14.38 7.28
N GLY A 669 -19.23 -15.38 7.53
CA GLY A 669 -19.70 -16.73 7.91
C GLY A 669 -20.52 -16.74 9.20
N PHE A 670 -20.12 -15.95 10.18
CA PHE A 670 -20.85 -15.77 11.43
C PHE A 670 -22.25 -15.18 11.19
N LEU A 671 -22.33 -14.06 10.47
CA LEU A 671 -23.59 -13.39 10.17
C LEU A 671 -24.55 -14.29 9.37
N LEU A 672 -24.06 -14.85 8.27
CA LEU A 672 -24.90 -15.65 7.37
C LEU A 672 -25.38 -16.97 8.01
N SER A 673 -24.56 -17.63 8.84
CA SER A 673 -25.00 -18.87 9.54
C SER A 673 -26.05 -18.59 10.59
N GLY A 674 -25.93 -17.46 11.31
CA GLY A 674 -26.94 -17.03 12.27
C GLY A 674 -28.27 -16.66 11.61
N ASN A 675 -28.22 -15.92 10.51
CA ASN A 675 -29.43 -15.55 9.76
C ASN A 675 -30.12 -16.77 9.15
N LEU A 676 -29.33 -17.71 8.58
CA LEU A 676 -29.87 -18.97 8.08
C LEU A 676 -30.62 -19.75 9.18
N ALA A 677 -30.10 -19.75 10.41
CA ALA A 677 -30.79 -20.40 11.53
C ALA A 677 -32.16 -19.74 11.80
N GLY A 678 -32.21 -18.41 11.85
CA GLY A 678 -33.46 -17.66 12.00
C GLY A 678 -34.48 -17.97 10.90
N ILE A 679 -34.04 -17.96 9.64
CA ILE A 679 -34.83 -18.29 8.45
C ILE A 679 -35.45 -19.69 8.60
N LEU A 680 -34.63 -20.69 8.90
CA LEU A 680 -35.06 -22.07 9.03
C LEU A 680 -36.12 -22.27 10.15
N VAL A 681 -35.94 -21.60 11.29
CA VAL A 681 -36.89 -21.66 12.41
C VAL A 681 -38.23 -21.02 12.01
N VAL A 682 -38.22 -19.79 11.43
CA VAL A 682 -39.47 -19.11 11.00
C VAL A 682 -40.17 -19.92 9.92
N MET A 683 -39.41 -20.41 8.93
CA MET A 683 -39.98 -21.20 7.85
C MET A 683 -40.59 -22.51 8.36
N PHE A 684 -39.91 -23.21 9.26
CA PHE A 684 -40.40 -24.45 9.84
C PHE A 684 -41.67 -24.21 10.66
N THR A 685 -41.72 -23.22 11.55
CA THR A 685 -42.90 -22.89 12.34
C THR A 685 -44.08 -22.49 11.47
N SER A 686 -43.85 -21.70 10.40
CA SER A 686 -44.86 -21.34 9.40
C SER A 686 -45.42 -22.58 8.67
N LEU A 687 -44.53 -23.48 8.20
CA LEU A 687 -44.91 -24.71 7.52
C LEU A 687 -45.71 -25.66 8.43
N MET A 688 -45.40 -25.73 9.72
CA MET A 688 -46.11 -26.60 10.68
C MET A 688 -47.34 -25.97 11.31
N GLY A 689 -47.65 -24.70 11.02
CA GLY A 689 -48.76 -23.98 11.62
C GLY A 689 -48.59 -23.71 13.11
N LEU A 690 -47.36 -23.58 13.56
CA LEU A 690 -47.02 -23.27 14.96
C LEU A 690 -47.07 -21.74 15.19
N PRO A 691 -47.12 -21.30 16.47
CA PRO A 691 -47.01 -19.89 16.81
C PRO A 691 -45.76 -19.23 16.25
N LEU A 692 -45.75 -17.88 16.12
CA LEU A 692 -44.61 -17.12 15.68
C LEU A 692 -43.42 -17.33 16.63
N PRO A 693 -42.26 -17.76 16.15
CA PRO A 693 -41.13 -18.09 17.02
C PRO A 693 -40.34 -16.84 17.48
N PHE A 694 -40.41 -15.72 16.72
CA PHE A 694 -39.78 -14.46 17.04
C PHE A 694 -40.64 -13.28 16.62
N THR A 695 -40.61 -12.23 17.41
CA THR A 695 -41.13 -10.93 16.97
C THR A 695 -40.08 -10.18 16.15
N ALA A 696 -40.53 -9.22 15.34
CA ALA A 696 -39.59 -8.38 14.55
C ALA A 696 -38.58 -7.63 15.46
N VAL A 697 -39.03 -7.21 16.65
CA VAL A 697 -38.20 -6.54 17.66
C VAL A 697 -37.09 -7.43 18.17
N GLN A 698 -37.39 -8.68 18.49
CA GLN A 698 -36.43 -9.66 18.95
C GLN A 698 -35.37 -9.95 17.90
N LEU A 699 -35.76 -10.06 16.61
CA LEU A 699 -34.84 -10.28 15.51
C LEU A 699 -33.95 -9.07 15.24
N LEU A 700 -34.50 -7.88 15.34
CA LEU A 700 -33.71 -6.62 15.23
C LEU A 700 -32.71 -6.49 16.38
N PHE A 701 -33.11 -6.84 17.62
CA PHE A 701 -32.20 -6.90 18.76
C PHE A 701 -31.01 -7.84 18.49
N ILE A 702 -31.30 -9.02 17.94
CA ILE A 702 -30.25 -9.99 17.57
C ILE A 702 -29.31 -9.37 16.52
N ASN A 703 -29.86 -8.93 15.41
CA ASN A 703 -29.06 -8.45 14.26
C ASN A 703 -28.24 -7.21 14.60
N LEU A 704 -28.78 -6.27 15.37
CA LEU A 704 -28.17 -5.00 15.67
C LEU A 704 -27.19 -5.08 16.85
N LEU A 705 -27.63 -5.61 17.99
CA LEU A 705 -26.88 -5.58 19.24
C LEU A 705 -26.01 -6.82 19.45
N THR A 706 -26.53 -8.00 19.19
CA THR A 706 -25.82 -9.23 19.52
C THR A 706 -24.99 -9.80 18.37
N ASP A 707 -25.21 -9.37 17.13
CA ASP A 707 -24.42 -9.83 15.99
C ASP A 707 -23.30 -8.86 15.60
N SER A 708 -23.55 -7.56 15.66
CA SER A 708 -22.58 -6.57 15.20
C SER A 708 -21.28 -6.60 16.00
N LEU A 709 -21.38 -6.71 17.34
CA LEU A 709 -20.21 -6.74 18.23
C LEU A 709 -19.35 -8.01 18.05
N PRO A 710 -19.89 -9.25 18.05
CA PRO A 710 -19.10 -10.44 17.78
C PRO A 710 -18.51 -10.48 16.37
N ALA A 711 -19.26 -10.03 15.35
CA ALA A 711 -18.75 -9.98 13.98
C ALA A 711 -17.56 -9.04 13.86
N LEU A 712 -17.60 -7.88 14.53
CA LEU A 712 -16.47 -6.95 14.60
C LEU A 712 -15.30 -7.56 15.38
N ALA A 713 -15.56 -8.24 16.48
CA ALA A 713 -14.54 -8.90 17.29
C ALA A 713 -13.83 -10.05 16.54
N VAL A 714 -14.55 -10.82 15.72
CA VAL A 714 -13.98 -11.83 14.83
C VAL A 714 -13.11 -11.18 13.76
N ASN A 715 -13.46 -9.98 13.30
CA ASN A 715 -12.67 -9.23 12.32
C ASN A 715 -11.32 -8.73 12.89
N MET A 716 -11.21 -8.63 14.21
CA MET A 716 -9.98 -8.24 14.94
C MET A 716 -9.10 -9.44 15.33
N GLU A 717 -9.38 -10.65 14.81
CA GLU A 717 -8.63 -11.86 15.15
C GLU A 717 -7.18 -11.77 14.70
N GLN A 718 -6.28 -12.23 15.58
CA GLN A 718 -4.86 -12.31 15.24
C GLN A 718 -4.58 -13.45 14.25
N PRO A 719 -3.48 -13.36 13.48
CA PRO A 719 -3.11 -14.42 12.55
C PRO A 719 -2.92 -15.75 13.29
N THR A 720 -3.60 -16.79 12.82
CA THR A 720 -3.47 -18.14 13.38
C THR A 720 -2.67 -19.03 12.42
N GLY A 721 -1.43 -19.29 12.75
CA GLY A 721 -0.50 -20.06 11.93
C GLY A 721 0.27 -19.22 10.91
N ASP A 722 1.09 -19.89 10.11
CA ASP A 722 1.90 -19.25 9.09
C ASP A 722 1.05 -19.00 7.82
N LEU A 723 0.62 -17.75 7.68
CA LEU A 723 -0.18 -17.30 6.53
C LEU A 723 0.63 -17.32 5.22
N LEU A 724 1.95 -17.36 5.31
CA LEU A 724 2.84 -17.45 4.16
C LEU A 724 2.96 -18.89 3.61
N ASN A 725 2.47 -19.90 4.34
CA ASN A 725 2.41 -21.28 3.84
C ASN A 725 1.13 -21.58 3.01
N GLN A 726 0.36 -20.56 2.67
CA GLN A 726 -0.84 -20.69 1.86
C GLN A 726 -0.58 -20.16 0.45
N ALA A 727 -1.05 -20.88 -0.57
CA ALA A 727 -0.98 -20.40 -1.95
C ALA A 727 -1.87 -19.15 -2.14
N PRO A 728 -1.51 -18.23 -3.06
CA PRO A 728 -2.34 -17.12 -3.43
C PRO A 728 -3.70 -17.57 -3.95
N ARG A 729 -4.75 -16.82 -3.64
CA ARG A 729 -6.09 -17.04 -4.21
C ARG A 729 -6.11 -16.68 -5.69
N LYS A 730 -6.93 -17.40 -6.45
CA LYS A 730 -7.19 -17.05 -7.86
C LYS A 730 -7.94 -15.72 -7.94
N ALA A 731 -7.64 -14.89 -8.94
CA ALA A 731 -8.30 -13.60 -9.15
C ALA A 731 -9.84 -13.66 -9.20
N ASN A 732 -10.38 -14.76 -9.71
CA ASN A 732 -11.83 -14.99 -9.87
C ASN A 732 -12.45 -15.80 -8.71
N GLU A 733 -11.73 -16.08 -7.62
CA GLU A 733 -12.27 -16.84 -6.50
C GLU A 733 -13.12 -15.94 -5.60
N GLY A 734 -14.43 -16.10 -5.67
CA GLY A 734 -15.37 -15.40 -4.79
C GLY A 734 -15.26 -15.86 -3.34
N ILE A 735 -15.81 -15.07 -2.42
CA ILE A 735 -15.82 -15.36 -0.97
C ILE A 735 -16.64 -16.62 -0.68
N LEU A 736 -17.77 -16.79 -1.39
CA LEU A 736 -18.74 -17.83 -1.18
C LEU A 736 -18.39 -19.12 -1.95
N THR A 737 -17.33 -19.78 -1.55
CA THR A 737 -16.95 -21.08 -2.10
C THR A 737 -17.92 -22.18 -1.65
N GLY A 738 -18.09 -23.27 -2.44
CA GLY A 738 -18.98 -24.38 -2.06
C GLY A 738 -18.64 -25.00 -0.71
N ALA A 739 -17.36 -25.09 -0.36
CA ALA A 739 -16.93 -25.58 0.95
C ALA A 739 -17.31 -24.62 2.08
N PHE A 740 -17.24 -23.31 1.83
CA PHE A 740 -17.68 -22.30 2.80
C PHE A 740 -19.18 -22.34 3.01
N LEU A 741 -19.98 -22.42 1.93
CA LEU A 741 -21.43 -22.54 2.02
C LEU A 741 -21.87 -23.82 2.75
N LYS A 742 -21.23 -24.96 2.47
CA LYS A 742 -21.50 -26.22 3.18
C LYS A 742 -21.26 -26.11 4.69
N ARG A 743 -20.14 -25.48 5.09
CA ARG A 743 -19.83 -25.23 6.50
C ARG A 743 -20.85 -24.31 7.15
N LEU A 744 -21.19 -23.23 6.50
CA LEU A 744 -22.18 -22.24 6.95
C LEU A 744 -23.55 -22.88 7.13
N SER A 745 -24.02 -23.66 6.14
CA SER A 745 -25.31 -24.34 6.19
C SER A 745 -25.39 -25.35 7.34
N LEU A 746 -24.34 -26.16 7.53
CA LEU A 746 -24.31 -27.12 8.63
C LEU A 746 -24.39 -26.42 10.00
N GLN A 747 -23.65 -25.31 10.17
CA GLN A 747 -23.65 -24.54 11.42
C GLN A 747 -25.01 -23.87 11.66
N GLY A 748 -25.60 -23.27 10.63
CA GLY A 748 -26.92 -22.65 10.70
C GLY A 748 -28.02 -23.68 11.05
N VAL A 749 -27.99 -24.86 10.43
CA VAL A 749 -28.94 -25.96 10.74
C VAL A 749 -28.80 -26.44 12.18
N LEU A 750 -27.58 -26.61 12.70
CA LEU A 750 -27.37 -26.99 14.10
C LEU A 750 -27.98 -25.96 15.08
N ILE A 751 -27.78 -24.66 14.82
CA ILE A 751 -28.36 -23.59 15.64
C ILE A 751 -29.89 -23.61 15.51
N ALA A 752 -30.43 -23.80 14.31
CA ALA A 752 -31.89 -23.92 14.11
C ALA A 752 -32.51 -25.07 14.90
N ILE A 753 -31.87 -26.25 14.88
CA ILE A 753 -32.37 -27.43 15.62
C ILE A 753 -32.46 -27.15 17.12
N VAL A 754 -31.40 -26.62 17.74
CA VAL A 754 -31.43 -26.35 19.19
C VAL A 754 -32.39 -25.23 19.53
N THR A 755 -32.57 -24.25 18.67
CA THR A 755 -33.59 -23.20 18.84
C THR A 755 -35.00 -23.80 18.79
N MET A 756 -35.26 -24.75 17.87
CA MET A 756 -36.52 -25.43 17.77
C MET A 756 -36.79 -26.35 18.99
N LEU A 757 -35.74 -27.01 19.51
CA LEU A 757 -35.87 -27.80 20.77
C LEU A 757 -36.27 -26.90 21.93
N ALA A 758 -35.67 -25.71 22.05
CA ALA A 758 -36.07 -24.73 23.07
C ALA A 758 -37.49 -24.20 22.82
N PHE A 759 -37.87 -23.93 21.57
CA PHE A 759 -39.21 -23.52 21.19
C PHE A 759 -40.27 -24.57 21.63
N TYR A 760 -40.07 -25.85 21.31
CA TYR A 760 -41.00 -26.92 21.72
C TYR A 760 -41.07 -27.09 23.25
N ASN A 761 -39.94 -26.89 23.95
CA ASN A 761 -39.93 -26.92 25.42
C ASN A 761 -40.79 -25.79 26.02
N GLY A 762 -40.72 -24.58 25.45
CA GLY A 762 -41.56 -23.45 25.84
C GLY A 762 -43.03 -23.63 25.43
N LEU A 763 -43.27 -24.24 24.25
CA LEU A 763 -44.64 -24.48 23.73
C LEU A 763 -45.47 -25.41 24.64
N ALA A 764 -44.81 -26.28 25.40
CA ALA A 764 -45.48 -27.09 26.41
C ALA A 764 -46.10 -26.28 27.56
N VAL A 765 -45.67 -25.00 27.71
CA VAL A 765 -46.20 -24.07 28.73
C VAL A 765 -47.18 -23.08 28.08
N SER A 766 -46.72 -22.34 27.07
CA SER A 766 -47.53 -21.36 26.33
C SER A 766 -46.82 -20.93 25.04
N GLY A 767 -47.58 -20.29 24.08
CA GLY A 767 -47.02 -19.70 22.88
C GLY A 767 -46.05 -18.58 23.17
N ALA A 768 -46.32 -17.73 24.16
CA ALA A 768 -45.39 -16.64 24.58
C ALA A 768 -44.10 -17.19 25.19
N MET A 769 -44.20 -18.30 25.95
CA MET A 769 -43.03 -18.99 26.50
C MET A 769 -42.19 -19.63 25.40
N ALA A 770 -42.81 -20.20 24.35
CA ALA A 770 -42.14 -20.74 23.18
C ALA A 770 -41.30 -19.65 22.45
N CYS A 771 -41.92 -18.50 22.22
CA CYS A 771 -41.27 -17.34 21.62
C CYS A 771 -40.07 -16.87 22.46
N THR A 772 -40.26 -16.71 23.76
CA THR A 772 -39.20 -16.30 24.72
C THR A 772 -38.03 -17.27 24.71
N MET A 773 -38.30 -18.57 24.82
CA MET A 773 -37.23 -19.59 24.82
C MET A 773 -36.50 -19.68 23.48
N ALA A 774 -37.20 -19.58 22.37
CA ALA A 774 -36.58 -19.57 21.05
C ALA A 774 -35.69 -18.33 20.87
N PHE A 775 -36.19 -17.14 21.19
CA PHE A 775 -35.45 -15.89 21.12
C PHE A 775 -34.16 -15.92 21.95
N ALA A 776 -34.28 -16.26 23.23
CA ALA A 776 -33.15 -16.28 24.14
C ALA A 776 -32.08 -17.33 23.71
N THR A 777 -32.56 -18.52 23.26
CA THR A 777 -31.67 -19.60 22.80
C THR A 777 -30.96 -19.21 21.51
N LEU A 778 -31.67 -18.62 20.51
CA LEU A 778 -31.04 -18.16 19.25
C LEU A 778 -30.00 -17.09 19.52
N CYS A 779 -30.35 -16.10 20.33
CA CYS A 779 -29.47 -15.01 20.70
C CYS A 779 -28.18 -15.53 21.37
N LEU A 780 -28.30 -16.33 22.41
CA LEU A 780 -27.15 -16.85 23.16
C LEU A 780 -26.33 -17.86 22.35
N ALA A 781 -26.97 -18.70 21.51
CA ALA A 781 -26.27 -19.63 20.61
C ALA A 781 -25.45 -18.89 19.58
N ARG A 782 -25.94 -17.76 19.06
CA ARG A 782 -25.16 -16.90 18.14
C ARG A 782 -23.96 -16.26 18.84
N LEU A 783 -24.12 -15.77 20.06
CA LEU A 783 -22.99 -15.25 20.85
C LEU A 783 -21.91 -16.32 21.06
N PHE A 784 -22.26 -17.54 21.45
CA PHE A 784 -21.32 -18.68 21.52
C PHE A 784 -20.74 -19.03 20.17
N HIS A 785 -21.53 -18.94 19.10
CA HIS A 785 -21.07 -19.22 17.74
C HIS A 785 -19.99 -18.26 17.24
N GLY A 786 -19.93 -17.03 17.77
CA GLY A 786 -18.84 -16.08 17.52
C GLY A 786 -17.47 -16.71 17.79
N PHE A 787 -17.32 -17.50 18.85
CA PHE A 787 -16.08 -18.23 19.12
C PHE A 787 -15.78 -19.32 18.08
N ASN A 788 -16.78 -19.95 17.49
CA ASN A 788 -16.61 -20.92 16.42
C ASN A 788 -16.14 -20.28 15.12
N CYS A 789 -16.48 -19.03 14.90
CA CYS A 789 -16.13 -18.29 13.68
C CYS A 789 -14.76 -17.63 13.73
N ARG A 790 -14.03 -17.64 14.85
CA ARG A 790 -12.66 -17.09 14.97
C ARG A 790 -11.66 -17.78 14.02
N GLY A 791 -11.89 -19.03 13.64
CA GLY A 791 -11.02 -19.76 12.74
C GLY A 791 -11.52 -21.19 12.47
N THR A 792 -10.69 -22.00 11.82
CA THR A 792 -10.97 -23.42 11.54
C THR A 792 -10.44 -24.37 12.61
N ARG A 793 -9.55 -23.89 13.50
CA ARG A 793 -8.98 -24.66 14.62
C ARG A 793 -9.89 -24.60 15.84
N SER A 794 -9.69 -25.53 16.79
CA SER A 794 -10.37 -25.48 18.09
C SER A 794 -10.04 -24.19 18.84
N VAL A 795 -11.02 -23.62 19.56
CA VAL A 795 -10.85 -22.39 20.38
C VAL A 795 -9.71 -22.54 21.39
N PHE A 796 -9.46 -23.73 21.90
CA PHE A 796 -8.36 -24.03 22.85
C PHE A 796 -6.96 -23.91 22.22
N ARG A 797 -6.86 -23.93 20.89
CA ARG A 797 -5.60 -23.79 20.14
C ARG A 797 -5.43 -22.40 19.51
N LEU A 798 -6.41 -21.51 19.68
CA LEU A 798 -6.35 -20.14 19.18
C LEU A 798 -5.83 -19.20 20.27
N PRO A 799 -5.08 -18.15 19.91
CA PRO A 799 -4.69 -17.12 20.86
C PRO A 799 -5.92 -16.46 21.50
N MET A 800 -5.79 -15.96 22.71
CA MET A 800 -6.87 -15.26 23.39
C MET A 800 -7.25 -13.99 22.62
N ASN A 801 -8.52 -13.80 22.28
CA ASN A 801 -9.04 -12.58 21.69
C ASN A 801 -9.95 -11.85 22.70
N PRO A 802 -9.46 -10.83 23.40
CA PRO A 802 -10.23 -10.13 24.43
C PRO A 802 -11.48 -9.46 23.86
N PHE A 803 -11.46 -9.05 22.58
CA PHE A 803 -12.62 -8.43 21.94
C PHE A 803 -13.78 -9.40 21.76
N CYS A 804 -13.50 -10.68 21.46
CA CYS A 804 -14.55 -11.72 21.39
C CYS A 804 -15.17 -12.00 22.77
N PHE A 805 -14.35 -12.03 23.83
CA PHE A 805 -14.86 -12.19 25.19
C PHE A 805 -15.67 -10.97 25.62
N GLY A 806 -15.20 -9.76 25.33
CA GLY A 806 -15.92 -8.50 25.59
C GLY A 806 -17.26 -8.44 24.85
N ALA A 807 -17.29 -8.79 23.56
CA ALA A 807 -18.50 -8.82 22.74
C ALA A 807 -19.50 -9.85 23.28
N PHE A 808 -19.03 -11.04 23.66
CA PHE A 808 -19.87 -12.07 24.32
C PHE A 808 -20.43 -11.55 25.64
N ALA A 809 -19.62 -11.00 26.52
CA ALA A 809 -20.04 -10.50 27.82
C ALA A 809 -21.09 -9.38 27.71
N ILE A 810 -20.88 -8.42 26.82
CA ILE A 810 -21.83 -7.33 26.57
C ILE A 810 -23.14 -7.89 25.99
N GLY A 811 -23.08 -8.76 24.98
CA GLY A 811 -24.25 -9.36 24.38
C GLY A 811 -25.04 -10.21 25.35
N ALA A 812 -24.35 -11.01 26.17
CA ALA A 812 -24.99 -11.84 27.22
C ALA A 812 -25.63 -10.97 28.33
N LEU A 813 -24.95 -9.87 28.73
CA LEU A 813 -25.49 -8.91 29.70
C LEU A 813 -26.77 -8.24 29.18
N LEU A 814 -26.75 -7.81 27.90
CA LEU A 814 -27.92 -7.20 27.27
C LEU A 814 -29.09 -8.18 27.17
N LEU A 815 -28.83 -9.44 26.77
CA LEU A 815 -29.85 -10.47 26.77
C LEU A 815 -30.40 -10.75 28.17
N PHE A 816 -29.52 -10.86 29.17
CA PHE A 816 -29.92 -11.05 30.57
C PHE A 816 -30.78 -9.90 31.07
N ALA A 817 -30.41 -8.65 30.72
CA ALA A 817 -31.22 -7.48 31.05
C ALA A 817 -32.64 -7.58 30.44
N VAL A 818 -32.77 -7.99 29.17
CA VAL A 818 -34.07 -8.16 28.51
C VAL A 818 -34.92 -9.26 29.20
N LEU A 819 -34.28 -10.36 29.63
CA LEU A 819 -34.99 -11.48 30.27
C LEU A 819 -35.37 -11.21 31.72
N CYS A 820 -34.63 -10.38 32.46
CA CYS A 820 -34.78 -10.19 33.90
C CYS A 820 -35.45 -8.89 34.32
N ILE A 821 -35.46 -7.84 33.47
CA ILE A 821 -36.03 -6.53 33.80
C ILE A 821 -37.52 -6.48 33.34
N PRO A 822 -38.47 -6.48 34.24
CA PRO A 822 -39.90 -6.54 33.90
C PRO A 822 -40.39 -5.40 33.01
N ALA A 823 -39.79 -4.21 33.13
CA ALA A 823 -40.10 -3.04 32.28
C ALA A 823 -39.80 -3.31 30.78
N LEU A 824 -38.91 -4.25 30.47
CA LEU A 824 -38.55 -4.61 29.09
C LEU A 824 -39.42 -5.76 28.55
N HIS A 825 -40.15 -6.51 29.41
CA HIS A 825 -40.91 -7.68 28.99
C HIS A 825 -41.97 -7.34 27.93
N GLY A 826 -42.71 -6.21 28.14
CA GLY A 826 -43.70 -5.76 27.15
C GLY A 826 -43.13 -5.37 25.83
N LEU A 827 -41.92 -4.78 25.83
CA LEU A 827 -41.20 -4.35 24.64
C LEU A 827 -40.75 -5.53 23.77
N PHE A 828 -40.22 -6.57 24.42
CA PHE A 828 -39.64 -7.76 23.79
C PHE A 828 -40.58 -8.96 23.80
N ASP A 829 -41.82 -8.81 24.19
CA ASP A 829 -42.79 -9.91 24.31
C ASP A 829 -42.24 -11.13 25.09
N ILE A 830 -41.65 -10.84 26.27
CA ILE A 830 -41.07 -11.84 27.16
C ILE A 830 -42.14 -12.40 28.09
N SER A 831 -42.24 -13.73 28.17
CA SER A 831 -43.18 -14.41 29.05
C SER A 831 -42.81 -14.19 30.52
N ASN A 832 -43.77 -13.73 31.30
CA ASN A 832 -43.65 -13.62 32.77
C ASN A 832 -43.58 -15.01 33.48
N ALA A 833 -43.80 -16.11 32.78
CA ALA A 833 -43.68 -17.44 33.30
C ALA A 833 -42.25 -18.01 33.29
N LEU A 834 -41.26 -17.22 32.84
CA LEU A 834 -39.88 -17.64 32.78
C LEU A 834 -39.30 -17.92 34.18
N THR A 835 -38.77 -19.11 34.36
CA THR A 835 -38.13 -19.52 35.62
C THR A 835 -36.61 -19.63 35.49
N GLY A 836 -35.89 -19.66 36.64
CA GLY A 836 -34.45 -19.86 36.64
C GLY A 836 -34.02 -21.19 36.01
N ASN A 837 -34.84 -22.24 36.08
CA ASN A 837 -34.60 -23.53 35.44
C ASN A 837 -34.70 -23.44 33.91
N ASP A 838 -35.60 -22.59 33.41
CA ASP A 838 -35.73 -22.36 31.97
C ASP A 838 -34.53 -21.57 31.40
N ILE A 839 -33.96 -20.63 32.18
CA ILE A 839 -32.72 -19.93 31.83
C ILE A 839 -31.55 -20.95 31.73
N LEU A 840 -31.49 -21.95 32.65
CA LEU A 840 -30.48 -23.01 32.57
C LEU A 840 -30.65 -23.86 31.31
N LYS A 841 -31.88 -24.22 30.94
CA LYS A 841 -32.20 -24.96 29.71
C LYS A 841 -31.81 -24.16 28.48
N ILE A 842 -32.14 -22.85 28.44
CA ILE A 842 -31.73 -21.94 27.37
C ILE A 842 -30.21 -21.95 27.20
N ALA A 843 -29.45 -21.79 28.30
CA ALA A 843 -27.99 -21.82 28.27
C ALA A 843 -27.46 -23.18 27.78
N GLY A 844 -28.03 -24.31 28.21
CA GLY A 844 -27.65 -25.64 27.76
C GLY A 844 -27.88 -25.85 26.26
N PHE A 845 -29.08 -25.50 25.75
CA PHE A 845 -29.41 -25.61 24.34
C PHE A 845 -28.50 -24.66 23.50
N ALA A 846 -28.28 -23.46 23.96
CA ALA A 846 -27.46 -22.48 23.25
C ALA A 846 -25.96 -22.88 23.15
N PHE A 847 -25.45 -23.56 24.17
CA PHE A 847 -24.04 -23.99 24.18
C PHE A 847 -23.82 -25.28 23.36
N LEU A 848 -24.84 -26.11 23.18
CA LEU A 848 -24.73 -27.42 22.52
C LEU A 848 -24.16 -27.36 21.10
N PRO A 849 -24.55 -26.45 20.17
CA PRO A 849 -23.95 -26.35 18.86
C PRO A 849 -22.44 -26.07 18.91
N THR A 850 -22.05 -25.18 19.83
CA THR A 850 -20.64 -24.84 20.01
C THR A 850 -19.84 -26.02 20.53
N LEU A 851 -20.35 -26.73 21.50
CA LEU A 851 -19.74 -27.94 22.02
C LEU A 851 -19.53 -29.00 20.92
N LEU A 852 -20.55 -29.27 20.11
CA LEU A 852 -20.48 -30.24 19.01
C LEU A 852 -19.44 -29.83 17.95
N ILE A 853 -19.42 -28.55 17.56
CA ILE A 853 -18.45 -28.01 16.59
C ILE A 853 -17.01 -28.10 17.12
N GLN A 854 -16.82 -27.77 18.40
CA GLN A 854 -15.48 -27.83 19.01
C GLN A 854 -15.02 -29.28 19.20
N LEU A 855 -15.89 -30.18 19.63
CA LEU A 855 -15.58 -31.60 19.76
C LEU A 855 -15.14 -32.18 18.40
N PHE A 856 -15.88 -31.87 17.33
CA PHE A 856 -15.56 -32.31 15.99
C PHE A 856 -14.19 -31.79 15.53
N ARG A 857 -13.83 -30.54 15.87
CA ARG A 857 -12.52 -29.96 15.56
C ARG A 857 -11.39 -30.65 16.31
N VAL A 858 -11.60 -30.91 17.61
CA VAL A 858 -10.61 -31.62 18.43
C VAL A 858 -10.36 -33.03 17.92
N VAL A 859 -11.42 -33.78 17.59
CA VAL A 859 -11.31 -35.14 17.03
C VAL A 859 -10.58 -35.18 15.70
N ARG A 860 -10.75 -34.13 14.86
CA ARG A 860 -10.01 -34.00 13.57
C ARG A 860 -8.59 -33.46 13.74
N GLY A 861 -8.11 -33.23 14.95
CA GLY A 861 -6.76 -32.67 15.19
C GLY A 861 -6.57 -31.23 14.78
N LYS A 862 -7.66 -30.50 14.52
CA LYS A 862 -7.66 -29.09 14.10
C LYS A 862 -7.72 -28.12 15.24
#